data_fb88885c022e4334b0c22c76bc67cb7d
#
_entry.id   fb88885c022e4334b0c22c76bc67cb7d
#
_cell.length_a   1.000
_cell.length_b   1.000
_cell.length_c   1.000
_cell.angle_alpha   90.00
_cell.angle_beta   90.00
_cell.angle_gamma   90.00
#
_symmetry.space_group_name_H-M   'P 1'
#
loop_
_entity.id
_entity.type
_entity.pdbx_description
1 polymer ?
#
loop_
_entity_poly.entity_id
_entity_poly.type
_entity_poly.pdbx_seq_one_letter_code
_entity_poly.pdbx_strand_id
1 'polypeptide(L)'
;QTPYFIDYVKRYTDSPMLVHLDKTENGYTPGRMVRANELPKWKDIENGDWKFLSIDEKSKELVVPKGTMGYRWDKNGGKWNMKYECGETDANFDPVLTLLNQKDEVLQVEFTEFGLSKNALRGVPVKMLDTVNGKIPVTTVYDLTMAQYGVDRSLGGAYPKDYTDPDAAYTPAWQEIFTGIDSKTLFQFAREWADTANVTEGKCMILVGAGVNHWYHQNLTYRAGAMALMVCGCVGKNGGGLNHYVGQEKLAPVESWGSIAFAKDWVPVSRLQQAPLWHYINTCQYRYDGHHSNYNTTHKNKWTDKHVADTIFTSVRNGWMPFYPQFNENSLELAKKAMANGAKSDEEIKAYVLEKLKSKELKYSVSEPEEEVNYPRVWYIWRGNAIVGSMKGHEYALKHYLGTHSNVIAKDVEDKPEEIKWHDIAPVGKMDLVVDLNFRMDSSALYSDIVLPAASWYEKADLNSTDLHSFIHPLGQAVAPVWESKTDWDIFKHLAKATSEMAKKYFNDVQKDVVFTPLSHDSADEITQPTIKDWYTGECEAIPGKSMHKISVVERDYTDLYEKFITLGEGIREKGLSAHGNHYMCKEEFDEMCSSQHFHQRKYKDKKLPSIQEDEWAANAVLHLSSLTNGKLTKKAYEYMEKKTGLALVDLSDDSLGVKIRYADLLAKPHRYNTSPVWSGLMNNGRAYSAYTYNVERLVPWRTLTGRQHFYLDQELYIAYGEHLP
;
A
#
# COMPACT_ATOMS: atom_id res chain seq x y z
N GLN A 1 -14.69 -22.42 -12.23
CA GLN A 1 -15.26 -21.07 -12.35
C GLN A 1 -16.77 -21.12 -12.64
N THR A 2 -17.55 -20.41 -11.86
CA THR A 2 -19.01 -20.33 -12.05
C THR A 2 -19.35 -19.62 -13.37
N PRO A 3 -20.19 -20.23 -14.25
CA PRO A 3 -20.46 -19.68 -15.59
C PRO A 3 -21.04 -18.27 -15.61
N TYR A 4 -21.92 -17.91 -14.67
CA TYR A 4 -22.53 -16.57 -14.61
C TYR A 4 -21.56 -15.46 -14.26
N PHE A 5 -20.30 -15.77 -13.91
CA PHE A 5 -19.31 -14.82 -13.47
C PHE A 5 -18.09 -14.70 -14.42
N ILE A 6 -18.09 -15.44 -15.53
CA ILE A 6 -16.95 -15.48 -16.48
C ILE A 6 -16.65 -14.10 -17.06
N ASP A 7 -17.67 -13.33 -17.42
CA ASP A 7 -17.48 -11.98 -17.97
C ASP A 7 -16.80 -11.03 -16.98
N TYR A 8 -17.11 -11.16 -15.68
CA TYR A 8 -16.43 -10.41 -14.64
C TYR A 8 -14.95 -10.78 -14.58
N VAL A 9 -14.63 -12.06 -14.55
CA VAL A 9 -13.25 -12.57 -14.49
C VAL A 9 -12.43 -12.08 -15.69
N LYS A 10 -12.99 -12.16 -16.90
CA LYS A 10 -12.34 -11.69 -18.13
C LYS A 10 -12.06 -10.19 -18.14
N ARG A 11 -12.98 -9.38 -17.61
CA ARG A 11 -12.91 -7.91 -17.69
C ARG A 11 -12.14 -7.27 -16.55
N TYR A 12 -12.43 -7.72 -15.33
CA TYR A 12 -12.04 -7.00 -14.12
C TYR A 12 -10.88 -7.64 -13.37
N THR A 13 -10.36 -8.78 -13.84
CA THR A 13 -9.21 -9.43 -13.25
C THR A 13 -8.06 -9.59 -14.25
N ASP A 14 -6.88 -9.87 -13.72
CA ASP A 14 -5.69 -10.16 -14.52
C ASP A 14 -5.67 -11.59 -15.10
N SER A 15 -6.71 -12.40 -14.84
CA SER A 15 -6.78 -13.80 -15.27
C SER A 15 -6.47 -14.04 -16.73
N PRO A 16 -6.89 -13.19 -17.71
CA PRO A 16 -6.56 -13.39 -19.12
C PRO A 16 -5.19 -12.84 -19.54
N MET A 17 -4.41 -12.27 -18.63
CA MET A 17 -3.08 -11.72 -18.96
C MET A 17 -2.05 -12.82 -19.13
N LEU A 18 -1.05 -12.56 -20.00
CA LEU A 18 -0.01 -13.51 -20.32
C LEU A 18 1.18 -13.38 -19.38
N VAL A 19 1.70 -14.54 -18.95
CA VAL A 19 2.84 -14.68 -18.07
C VAL A 19 3.92 -15.51 -18.76
N HIS A 20 5.18 -15.11 -18.63
CA HIS A 20 6.34 -15.87 -19.06
C HIS A 20 6.46 -17.16 -18.26
N LEU A 21 7.00 -18.21 -18.89
CA LEU A 21 7.50 -19.38 -18.21
C LEU A 21 9.01 -19.46 -18.36
N ASP A 22 9.72 -19.30 -17.25
CA ASP A 22 11.17 -19.32 -17.21
C ASP A 22 11.66 -20.77 -17.04
N LYS A 23 12.65 -21.17 -17.80
CA LYS A 23 13.19 -22.54 -17.77
C LYS A 23 14.00 -22.78 -16.50
N THR A 24 13.74 -23.90 -15.84
CA THR A 24 14.49 -24.39 -14.69
C THR A 24 15.21 -25.71 -15.01
N GLU A 25 15.90 -26.29 -14.04
CA GLU A 25 16.52 -27.62 -14.19
C GLU A 25 15.47 -28.74 -14.34
N ASN A 26 14.34 -28.58 -13.67
CA ASN A 26 13.27 -29.62 -13.60
C ASN A 26 12.08 -29.37 -14.55
N GLY A 27 12.02 -28.19 -15.18
CA GLY A 27 10.90 -27.82 -16.03
C GLY A 27 10.84 -26.32 -16.25
N TYR A 28 9.75 -25.70 -15.85
CA TYR A 28 9.54 -24.25 -15.96
C TYR A 28 8.97 -23.71 -14.65
N THR A 29 9.14 -22.42 -14.43
CA THR A 29 8.53 -21.68 -13.31
C THR A 29 7.81 -20.44 -13.84
N PRO A 30 6.71 -19.99 -13.22
CA PRO A 30 6.10 -18.73 -13.56
C PRO A 30 7.07 -17.57 -13.34
N GLY A 31 7.18 -16.70 -14.36
CA GLY A 31 8.02 -15.52 -14.35
C GLY A 31 7.20 -14.22 -14.28
N ARG A 32 7.62 -13.21 -14.98
CA ARG A 32 6.90 -11.94 -15.05
C ARG A 32 5.80 -11.95 -16.11
N MET A 33 4.85 -11.02 -16.03
CA MET A 33 3.88 -10.80 -17.10
C MET A 33 4.56 -10.29 -18.37
N VAL A 34 4.05 -10.67 -19.53
CA VAL A 34 4.57 -10.24 -20.85
C VAL A 34 4.30 -8.76 -21.08
N ARG A 35 5.32 -8.02 -21.51
CA ARG A 35 5.25 -6.59 -21.83
C ARG A 35 5.10 -6.37 -23.34
N ALA A 36 4.36 -5.34 -23.71
CA ALA A 36 4.14 -5.03 -25.14
C ALA A 36 5.44 -4.75 -25.90
N ASN A 37 6.38 -4.00 -25.31
CA ASN A 37 7.66 -3.68 -25.93
C ASN A 37 8.61 -4.88 -26.13
N GLU A 38 8.28 -6.04 -25.58
CA GLU A 38 9.01 -7.28 -25.83
C GLU A 38 8.69 -7.88 -27.22
N LEU A 39 7.56 -7.47 -27.82
CA LEU A 39 7.11 -7.98 -29.11
C LEU A 39 7.61 -7.07 -30.25
N PRO A 40 8.11 -7.60 -31.35
CA PRO A 40 8.58 -6.81 -32.52
C PRO A 40 7.55 -5.79 -33.01
N LYS A 41 6.25 -6.17 -32.97
CA LYS A 41 5.13 -5.31 -33.39
C LYS A 41 5.01 -4.04 -32.54
N TRP A 42 5.35 -4.09 -31.27
CA TRP A 42 5.14 -3.01 -30.29
C TRP A 42 6.41 -2.56 -29.57
N LYS A 43 7.60 -2.89 -30.10
CA LYS A 43 8.88 -2.57 -29.47
C LYS A 43 9.07 -1.09 -29.12
N ASP A 44 8.48 -0.20 -29.92
CA ASP A 44 8.61 1.25 -29.78
C ASP A 44 7.30 1.92 -29.26
N ILE A 45 6.33 1.15 -28.75
CA ILE A 45 5.09 1.70 -28.21
C ILE A 45 5.38 2.55 -26.96
N GLU A 46 4.76 3.70 -26.86
CA GLU A 46 4.90 4.58 -25.69
C GLU A 46 4.55 3.82 -24.41
N ASN A 47 5.40 3.91 -23.37
CA ASN A 47 5.25 3.19 -22.10
C ASN A 47 5.02 1.67 -22.28
N GLY A 48 5.66 1.04 -23.26
CA GLY A 48 5.43 -0.36 -23.62
C GLY A 48 5.81 -1.37 -22.53
N ASP A 49 6.75 -1.04 -21.66
CA ASP A 49 7.14 -1.79 -20.46
C ASP A 49 6.07 -1.77 -19.35
N TRP A 50 5.04 -0.95 -19.50
CA TRP A 50 3.88 -0.84 -18.61
C TRP A 50 2.56 -1.21 -19.30
N LYS A 51 2.63 -1.81 -20.49
CA LYS A 51 1.50 -2.32 -21.25
C LYS A 51 1.58 -3.84 -21.34
N PHE A 52 0.48 -4.52 -21.03
CA PHE A 52 0.40 -5.96 -20.88
C PHE A 52 -0.39 -6.59 -22.02
N LEU A 53 -0.28 -7.89 -22.19
CA LEU A 53 -0.84 -8.59 -23.33
C LEU A 53 -1.94 -9.59 -22.93
N SER A 54 -2.92 -9.71 -23.79
CA SER A 54 -3.92 -10.77 -23.81
C SER A 54 -4.08 -11.30 -25.23
N ILE A 55 -4.89 -12.34 -25.42
CA ILE A 55 -5.21 -12.93 -26.71
C ILE A 55 -6.70 -12.73 -26.97
N ASP A 56 -7.08 -12.37 -28.18
CA ASP A 56 -8.47 -12.31 -28.60
C ASP A 56 -9.00 -13.70 -28.96
N GLU A 57 -10.14 -14.09 -28.42
CA GLU A 57 -10.76 -15.39 -28.62
C GLU A 57 -11.11 -15.65 -30.08
N LYS A 58 -11.50 -14.62 -30.84
CA LYS A 58 -11.96 -14.77 -32.23
C LYS A 58 -10.82 -14.80 -33.21
N SER A 59 -9.97 -13.82 -33.19
CA SER A 59 -8.86 -13.70 -34.13
C SER A 59 -7.65 -14.55 -33.75
N LYS A 60 -7.55 -14.98 -32.48
CA LYS A 60 -6.39 -15.66 -31.89
C LYS A 60 -5.11 -14.80 -31.88
N GLU A 61 -5.25 -13.52 -32.16
CA GLU A 61 -4.15 -12.56 -32.20
C GLU A 61 -3.88 -11.96 -30.83
N LEU A 62 -2.62 -11.50 -30.64
CA LEU A 62 -2.21 -10.75 -29.47
C LEU A 62 -2.82 -9.35 -29.47
N VAL A 63 -3.27 -8.91 -28.32
CA VAL A 63 -3.89 -7.61 -28.09
C VAL A 63 -3.24 -6.94 -26.89
N VAL A 64 -3.04 -5.64 -26.97
CA VAL A 64 -2.72 -4.78 -25.83
C VAL A 64 -4.01 -4.17 -25.30
N PRO A 65 -4.62 -4.70 -24.25
CA PRO A 65 -5.88 -4.20 -23.71
C PRO A 65 -5.77 -2.78 -23.20
N LYS A 66 -6.82 -1.97 -23.40
CA LYS A 66 -6.97 -0.70 -22.69
C LYS A 66 -6.94 -0.92 -21.17
N GLY A 67 -6.61 0.14 -20.42
CA GLY A 67 -6.64 0.15 -18.95
C GLY A 67 -5.35 -0.26 -18.26
N THR A 68 -4.36 -0.83 -18.96
CA THR A 68 -3.05 -1.09 -18.38
C THR A 68 -2.35 0.23 -17.99
N MET A 69 -1.46 0.16 -16.99
CA MET A 69 -0.85 1.35 -16.38
C MET A 69 -0.12 2.25 -17.39
N GLY A 70 0.47 1.69 -18.43
CA GLY A 70 1.12 2.46 -19.49
C GLY A 70 0.18 3.47 -20.15
N TYR A 71 -1.08 3.11 -20.38
CA TYR A 71 -2.06 4.05 -20.95
C TYR A 71 -2.47 5.19 -20.02
N ARG A 72 -2.27 5.03 -18.71
CA ARG A 72 -2.47 6.10 -17.73
C ARG A 72 -1.46 7.23 -17.89
N TRP A 73 -0.26 6.90 -18.35
CA TRP A 73 0.87 7.81 -18.48
C TRP A 73 1.13 8.26 -19.92
N ASP A 74 0.42 7.72 -20.90
CA ASP A 74 0.53 8.16 -22.28
C ASP A 74 0.22 9.66 -22.38
N LYS A 75 0.95 10.35 -23.26
CA LYS A 75 0.78 11.78 -23.51
C LYS A 75 -0.64 12.11 -23.97
N ASN A 76 -1.19 11.23 -24.80
CA ASN A 76 -2.59 11.30 -25.24
C ASN A 76 -3.45 10.45 -24.32
N GLY A 77 -4.14 11.08 -23.37
CA GLY A 77 -5.05 10.39 -22.46
C GLY A 77 -6.24 9.72 -23.16
N GLY A 78 -7.13 9.11 -22.38
CA GLY A 78 -8.39 8.54 -22.88
C GLY A 78 -8.42 7.02 -23.08
N LYS A 79 -7.28 6.35 -22.95
CA LYS A 79 -7.18 4.88 -23.11
C LYS A 79 -7.05 4.10 -21.79
N TRP A 80 -6.98 4.79 -20.68
CA TRP A 80 -6.93 4.16 -19.38
C TRP A 80 -8.35 3.85 -18.88
N ASN A 81 -8.95 2.81 -19.47
CA ASN A 81 -10.29 2.32 -19.15
C ASN A 81 -10.38 0.81 -19.40
N MET A 82 -11.39 0.14 -18.83
CA MET A 82 -11.56 -1.31 -18.94
C MET A 82 -12.58 -1.72 -20.02
N LYS A 83 -12.71 -0.96 -21.10
CA LYS A 83 -13.47 -1.39 -22.26
C LYS A 83 -12.79 -2.61 -22.90
N TYR A 84 -13.59 -3.51 -23.49
CA TYR A 84 -13.06 -4.62 -24.30
C TYR A 84 -12.55 -4.13 -25.65
N GLU A 85 -11.53 -3.28 -25.62
CA GLU A 85 -10.95 -2.65 -26.81
C GLU A 85 -9.43 -2.77 -26.78
N CYS A 86 -8.86 -3.02 -27.95
CA CYS A 86 -7.43 -2.90 -28.16
C CYS A 86 -7.00 -1.44 -28.01
N GLY A 87 -5.97 -1.18 -27.24
CA GLY A 87 -5.49 0.18 -27.02
C GLY A 87 -4.91 0.86 -28.26
N GLU A 88 -4.44 0.08 -29.24
CA GLU A 88 -3.79 0.61 -30.44
C GLU A 88 -4.79 0.88 -31.58
N THR A 89 -5.82 0.07 -31.71
CA THR A 89 -6.73 0.10 -32.85
C THR A 89 -8.16 0.49 -32.49
N ASP A 90 -8.49 0.57 -31.20
CA ASP A 90 -9.84 0.70 -30.65
C ASP A 90 -10.81 -0.40 -31.09
N ALA A 91 -10.30 -1.48 -31.68
CA ALA A 91 -11.11 -2.63 -32.06
C ALA A 91 -11.55 -3.43 -30.85
N ASN A 92 -12.80 -3.86 -30.87
CA ASN A 92 -13.33 -4.75 -29.83
C ASN A 92 -12.64 -6.13 -29.89
N PHE A 93 -12.40 -6.73 -28.73
CA PHE A 93 -11.89 -8.08 -28.59
C PHE A 93 -12.53 -8.79 -27.40
N ASP A 94 -12.47 -10.12 -27.40
CA ASP A 94 -12.90 -10.96 -26.29
C ASP A 94 -11.68 -11.67 -25.69
N PRO A 95 -11.27 -11.39 -24.45
CA PRO A 95 -10.07 -11.97 -23.86
C PRO A 95 -10.20 -13.49 -23.70
N VAL A 96 -9.17 -14.22 -24.13
CA VAL A 96 -9.02 -15.65 -23.85
C VAL A 96 -8.73 -15.83 -22.36
N LEU A 97 -9.51 -16.66 -21.70
CA LEU A 97 -9.28 -16.99 -20.29
C LEU A 97 -8.32 -18.18 -20.15
N THR A 98 -8.43 -19.19 -21.01
CA THR A 98 -7.58 -20.39 -20.99
C THR A 98 -7.04 -20.75 -22.38
N LEU A 99 -5.81 -21.23 -22.43
CA LEU A 99 -5.17 -21.70 -23.66
C LEU A 99 -5.48 -23.17 -24.01
N LEU A 100 -6.33 -23.86 -23.26
CA LEU A 100 -6.60 -25.29 -23.48
C LEU A 100 -6.90 -25.66 -24.94
N ASN A 101 -7.70 -24.84 -25.62
CA ASN A 101 -8.18 -25.13 -26.99
C ASN A 101 -7.29 -24.50 -28.09
N GLN A 102 -6.24 -23.77 -27.71
CA GLN A 102 -5.37 -23.06 -28.65
C GLN A 102 -3.89 -23.08 -28.26
N LYS A 103 -3.53 -24.03 -27.42
CA LYS A 103 -2.14 -24.25 -27.01
C LYS A 103 -1.26 -24.76 -28.14
N ASP A 104 -0.02 -24.35 -28.18
CA ASP A 104 1.00 -24.93 -29.06
C ASP A 104 1.55 -26.25 -28.46
N GLU A 105 1.74 -26.22 -27.12
CA GLU A 105 2.24 -27.39 -26.37
C GLU A 105 1.77 -27.35 -24.91
N VAL A 106 2.18 -28.36 -24.14
CA VAL A 106 2.03 -28.42 -22.68
C VAL A 106 3.39 -28.50 -22.05
N LEU A 107 3.68 -27.59 -21.13
CA LEU A 107 4.93 -27.58 -20.36
C LEU A 107 4.68 -27.97 -18.91
N GLN A 108 5.69 -28.64 -18.32
CA GLN A 108 5.67 -28.96 -16.90
C GLN A 108 6.19 -27.76 -16.11
N VAL A 109 5.33 -27.18 -15.28
CA VAL A 109 5.58 -25.98 -14.48
C VAL A 109 5.65 -26.35 -13.00
N GLU A 110 6.66 -25.81 -12.32
CA GLU A 110 6.84 -25.97 -10.88
C GLU A 110 5.92 -25.03 -10.11
N PHE A 111 5.20 -25.60 -9.15
CA PHE A 111 4.37 -24.85 -8.19
C PHE A 111 4.85 -25.11 -6.79
N THR A 112 4.96 -24.06 -5.99
CA THR A 112 5.34 -24.13 -4.58
C THR A 112 4.23 -24.81 -3.79
N GLU A 113 4.59 -25.87 -3.09
CA GLU A 113 3.71 -26.53 -2.13
C GLU A 113 4.14 -26.18 -0.71
N PHE A 114 3.50 -25.18 -0.14
CA PHE A 114 3.80 -24.72 1.21
C PHE A 114 3.63 -25.82 2.25
N GLY A 115 4.60 -25.96 3.14
CA GLY A 115 4.61 -27.01 4.15
C GLY A 115 5.12 -28.37 3.65
N LEU A 116 5.45 -28.50 2.37
CA LEU A 116 6.10 -29.68 1.80
C LEU A 116 7.52 -29.34 1.34
N SER A 117 8.40 -30.33 1.35
CA SER A 117 9.81 -30.13 1.00
C SER A 117 10.10 -30.13 -0.51
N LYS A 118 9.08 -30.19 -1.33
CA LYS A 118 9.18 -30.30 -2.81
C LYS A 118 8.16 -29.42 -3.50
N ASN A 119 8.48 -29.04 -4.74
CA ASN A 119 7.52 -28.40 -5.63
C ASN A 119 6.72 -29.45 -6.41
N ALA A 120 5.46 -29.14 -6.72
CA ALA A 120 4.67 -29.94 -7.62
C ALA A 120 4.96 -29.54 -9.07
N LEU A 121 5.21 -30.52 -9.94
CA LEU A 121 5.26 -30.33 -11.40
C LEU A 121 3.90 -30.64 -11.99
N ARG A 122 3.30 -29.66 -12.70
CA ARG A 122 1.97 -29.79 -13.31
C ARG A 122 1.97 -29.26 -14.73
N GLY A 123 1.24 -29.93 -15.60
CA GLY A 123 1.10 -29.53 -16.99
C GLY A 123 0.28 -28.25 -17.15
N VAL A 124 0.82 -27.29 -17.88
CA VAL A 124 0.18 -26.00 -18.18
C VAL A 124 0.12 -25.81 -19.70
N PRO A 125 -1.02 -25.40 -20.28
CA PRO A 125 -1.11 -25.15 -21.70
C PRO A 125 -0.38 -23.84 -22.04
N VAL A 126 0.45 -23.86 -23.06
CA VAL A 126 1.29 -22.71 -23.44
C VAL A 126 1.15 -22.33 -24.89
N LYS A 127 1.47 -21.08 -25.20
CA LYS A 127 1.67 -20.54 -26.54
C LYS A 127 3.10 -20.04 -26.67
N MET A 128 3.72 -20.24 -27.83
CA MET A 128 5.06 -19.79 -28.10
C MET A 128 5.01 -18.40 -28.77
N LEU A 129 5.57 -17.39 -28.14
CA LEU A 129 5.63 -16.03 -28.68
C LEU A 129 7.01 -15.68 -29.24
N ASP A 130 7.01 -15.08 -30.43
CA ASP A 130 8.22 -14.49 -31.00
C ASP A 130 8.44 -13.09 -30.39
N THR A 131 9.50 -12.95 -29.61
CA THR A 131 9.90 -11.68 -28.99
C THR A 131 11.14 -11.10 -29.65
N VAL A 132 11.50 -9.86 -29.29
CA VAL A 132 12.74 -9.22 -29.73
C VAL A 132 14.00 -9.98 -29.27
N ASN A 133 13.88 -10.82 -28.24
CA ASN A 133 14.98 -11.60 -27.68
C ASN A 133 14.89 -13.10 -27.98
N GLY A 134 14.00 -13.51 -28.86
CA GLY A 134 13.79 -14.91 -29.23
C GLY A 134 12.42 -15.44 -28.83
N LYS A 135 12.23 -16.75 -29.01
CA LYS A 135 10.96 -17.42 -28.70
C LYS A 135 10.82 -17.72 -27.21
N ILE A 136 9.67 -17.38 -26.64
CA ILE A 136 9.36 -17.63 -25.25
C ILE A 136 8.03 -18.37 -25.09
N PRO A 137 7.91 -19.31 -24.13
CA PRO A 137 6.64 -19.89 -23.76
C PRO A 137 5.86 -18.96 -22.82
N VAL A 138 4.56 -18.81 -23.06
CA VAL A 138 3.68 -18.02 -22.22
C VAL A 138 2.38 -18.77 -21.94
N THR A 139 1.75 -18.44 -20.82
CA THR A 139 0.43 -18.94 -20.43
C THR A 139 -0.42 -17.84 -19.82
N THR A 140 -1.70 -18.11 -19.54
CA THR A 140 -2.55 -17.13 -18.85
C THR A 140 -2.42 -17.26 -17.33
N VAL A 141 -2.70 -16.17 -16.61
CA VAL A 141 -2.81 -16.20 -15.14
C VAL A 141 -3.85 -17.23 -14.70
N TYR A 142 -4.97 -17.34 -15.43
CA TYR A 142 -6.00 -18.32 -15.14
C TYR A 142 -5.49 -19.77 -15.21
N ASP A 143 -4.74 -20.11 -16.26
CA ASP A 143 -4.19 -21.45 -16.42
C ASP A 143 -3.19 -21.80 -15.32
N LEU A 144 -2.38 -20.82 -14.89
CA LEU A 144 -1.50 -20.98 -13.73
C LEU A 144 -2.29 -21.20 -12.44
N THR A 145 -3.33 -20.41 -12.22
CA THR A 145 -4.20 -20.55 -11.04
C THR A 145 -4.86 -21.92 -10.95
N MET A 146 -5.38 -22.43 -12.07
CA MET A 146 -5.99 -23.78 -12.10
C MET A 146 -4.95 -24.85 -11.76
N ALA A 147 -3.74 -24.74 -12.29
CA ALA A 147 -2.67 -25.68 -11.98
C ALA A 147 -2.19 -25.56 -10.53
N GLN A 148 -2.07 -24.34 -10.01
CA GLN A 148 -1.69 -24.07 -8.60
C GLN A 148 -2.64 -24.76 -7.63
N TYR A 149 -3.95 -24.68 -7.88
CA TYR A 149 -4.96 -25.31 -7.03
C TYR A 149 -5.18 -26.80 -7.33
N GLY A 150 -4.34 -27.42 -8.17
CA GLY A 150 -4.39 -28.84 -8.42
C GLY A 150 -5.64 -29.31 -9.21
N VAL A 151 -6.23 -28.43 -10.01
CA VAL A 151 -7.35 -28.78 -10.89
C VAL A 151 -6.81 -29.58 -12.07
N ASP A 152 -7.04 -30.91 -12.07
CA ASP A 152 -6.59 -31.79 -13.14
C ASP A 152 -7.43 -31.56 -14.41
N ARG A 153 -6.75 -31.05 -15.43
CA ARG A 153 -7.32 -30.82 -16.77
C ARG A 153 -6.77 -31.80 -17.83
N SER A 154 -6.25 -32.94 -17.37
CA SER A 154 -5.64 -33.98 -18.22
C SER A 154 -4.41 -33.49 -18.99
N LEU A 155 -3.62 -32.57 -18.38
CA LEU A 155 -2.38 -32.04 -18.95
C LEU A 155 -1.12 -32.74 -18.43
N GLY A 156 -1.27 -33.75 -17.60
CA GLY A 156 -0.15 -34.45 -16.94
C GLY A 156 0.47 -33.71 -15.79
N GLY A 157 1.18 -34.45 -14.97
CA GLY A 157 1.87 -33.89 -13.77
C GLY A 157 1.31 -34.43 -12.46
N ALA A 158 1.74 -33.82 -11.35
CA ALA A 158 1.38 -34.22 -9.99
C ALA A 158 0.10 -33.48 -9.55
N TYR A 159 -1.03 -34.15 -9.64
CA TYR A 159 -2.30 -33.63 -9.16
C TYR A 159 -2.80 -34.46 -7.96
N PRO A 160 -3.63 -33.88 -7.08
CA PRO A 160 -4.29 -34.61 -6.02
C PRO A 160 -5.13 -35.73 -6.60
N LYS A 161 -5.12 -36.91 -6.00
CA LYS A 161 -5.99 -38.04 -6.39
C LYS A 161 -7.46 -37.71 -6.11
N ASP A 162 -7.70 -37.13 -4.95
CA ASP A 162 -8.99 -36.63 -4.49
C ASP A 162 -8.80 -35.73 -3.27
N TYR A 163 -9.88 -35.30 -2.62
CA TYR A 163 -9.86 -34.44 -1.44
C TYR A 163 -9.29 -35.11 -0.17
N THR A 164 -9.12 -36.45 -0.20
CA THR A 164 -8.58 -37.23 0.94
C THR A 164 -7.09 -37.51 0.81
N ASP A 165 -6.41 -36.97 -0.21
CA ASP A 165 -4.97 -37.08 -0.42
C ASP A 165 -4.17 -36.19 0.51
N PRO A 166 -3.53 -36.72 1.57
CA PRO A 166 -2.79 -35.90 2.51
C PRO A 166 -1.41 -35.46 1.99
N ASP A 167 -0.92 -36.07 0.91
CA ASP A 167 0.38 -35.82 0.32
C ASP A 167 0.36 -34.73 -0.77
N ALA A 168 -0.85 -34.29 -1.14
CA ALA A 168 -1.05 -33.22 -2.11
C ALA A 168 -1.51 -31.93 -1.43
N ALA A 169 -0.75 -30.85 -1.61
CA ALA A 169 -1.07 -29.53 -1.06
C ALA A 169 -2.48 -29.08 -1.50
N TYR A 170 -3.11 -28.31 -0.61
CA TYR A 170 -4.43 -27.68 -0.79
C TYR A 170 -5.63 -28.61 -0.76
N THR A 171 -5.46 -29.90 -0.44
CA THR A 171 -6.59 -30.78 -0.16
C THR A 171 -7.09 -30.61 1.28
N PRO A 172 -8.34 -30.95 1.58
CA PRO A 172 -8.84 -30.98 2.96
C PRO A 172 -8.02 -31.91 3.87
N ALA A 173 -7.53 -33.02 3.38
CA ALA A 173 -6.70 -33.95 4.16
C ALA A 173 -5.30 -33.38 4.46
N TRP A 174 -4.69 -32.68 3.52
CA TRP A 174 -3.39 -32.01 3.72
C TRP A 174 -3.46 -30.93 4.78
N GLN A 175 -4.50 -30.06 4.77
CA GLN A 175 -4.61 -28.96 5.70
C GLN A 175 -4.86 -29.40 7.14
N GLU A 176 -5.44 -30.59 7.35
CA GLU A 176 -5.76 -31.11 8.69
C GLU A 176 -4.50 -31.18 9.59
N ILE A 177 -3.35 -31.54 9.00
CA ILE A 177 -2.06 -31.60 9.71
C ILE A 177 -1.66 -30.22 10.26
N PHE A 178 -1.94 -29.16 9.53
CA PHE A 178 -1.52 -27.80 9.91
C PHE A 178 -2.53 -27.05 10.76
N THR A 179 -3.82 -27.25 10.51
CA THR A 179 -4.89 -26.48 11.14
C THR A 179 -5.59 -27.23 12.28
N GLY A 180 -5.49 -28.56 12.28
CA GLY A 180 -6.27 -29.42 13.17
C GLY A 180 -7.77 -29.48 12.83
N ILE A 181 -8.19 -28.90 11.70
CA ILE A 181 -9.58 -28.96 11.24
C ILE A 181 -9.78 -30.28 10.52
N ASP A 182 -10.73 -31.10 10.99
CA ASP A 182 -11.08 -32.37 10.37
C ASP A 182 -11.43 -32.21 8.87
N SER A 183 -10.81 -33.04 8.05
CA SER A 183 -10.94 -32.97 6.59
C SER A 183 -12.35 -33.12 6.08
N LYS A 184 -13.20 -33.90 6.75
CA LYS A 184 -14.63 -34.07 6.39
C LYS A 184 -15.42 -32.80 6.69
N THR A 185 -15.13 -32.15 7.81
CA THR A 185 -15.73 -30.88 8.19
C THR A 185 -15.38 -29.79 7.17
N LEU A 186 -14.10 -29.70 6.76
CA LEU A 186 -13.71 -28.75 5.73
C LEU A 186 -14.33 -29.04 4.38
N PHE A 187 -14.39 -30.31 3.98
CA PHE A 187 -15.03 -30.74 2.72
C PHE A 187 -16.51 -30.35 2.72
N GLN A 188 -17.23 -30.62 3.81
CA GLN A 188 -18.63 -30.26 3.92
C GLN A 188 -18.83 -28.74 3.86
N PHE A 189 -18.00 -27.98 4.57
CA PHE A 189 -18.04 -26.51 4.54
C PHE A 189 -17.82 -25.96 3.13
N ALA A 190 -16.79 -26.45 2.42
CA ALA A 190 -16.50 -26.01 1.07
C ALA A 190 -17.66 -26.31 0.10
N ARG A 191 -18.32 -27.44 0.29
CA ARG A 191 -19.48 -27.83 -0.51
C ARG A 191 -20.71 -26.96 -0.23
N GLU A 192 -21.01 -26.72 1.03
CA GLU A 192 -22.09 -25.82 1.46
C GLU A 192 -21.85 -24.39 0.93
N TRP A 193 -20.60 -23.93 0.97
CA TRP A 193 -20.21 -22.66 0.40
C TRP A 193 -20.48 -22.59 -1.11
N ALA A 194 -19.99 -23.56 -1.86
CA ALA A 194 -20.15 -23.59 -3.32
C ALA A 194 -21.62 -23.74 -3.74
N ASP A 195 -22.38 -24.60 -3.07
CA ASP A 195 -23.80 -24.81 -3.33
C ASP A 195 -24.62 -23.55 -3.01
N THR A 196 -24.33 -22.89 -1.88
CA THR A 196 -24.98 -21.64 -1.50
C THR A 196 -24.66 -20.53 -2.51
N ALA A 197 -23.40 -20.40 -2.88
CA ALA A 197 -22.98 -19.42 -3.90
C ALA A 197 -23.68 -19.66 -5.24
N ASN A 198 -23.79 -20.90 -5.66
CA ASN A 198 -24.46 -21.27 -6.92
C ASN A 198 -25.96 -20.98 -6.90
N VAL A 199 -26.68 -21.43 -5.85
CA VAL A 199 -28.14 -21.25 -5.73
C VAL A 199 -28.52 -19.77 -5.58
N THR A 200 -27.69 -18.98 -4.89
CA THR A 200 -27.96 -17.57 -4.63
C THR A 200 -27.30 -16.62 -5.64
N GLU A 201 -26.58 -17.15 -6.61
CA GLU A 201 -25.74 -16.41 -7.56
C GLU A 201 -24.78 -15.44 -6.85
N GLY A 202 -24.06 -15.94 -5.85
CA GLY A 202 -22.94 -15.24 -5.25
C GLY A 202 -23.22 -14.54 -3.92
N LYS A 203 -24.13 -15.01 -3.10
CA LYS A 203 -24.41 -14.46 -1.77
C LYS A 203 -23.66 -15.16 -0.63
N CYS A 204 -22.38 -15.44 -0.83
CA CYS A 204 -21.47 -15.82 0.24
C CYS A 204 -20.47 -14.71 0.51
N MET A 205 -20.12 -14.47 1.78
CA MET A 205 -19.20 -13.42 2.16
C MET A 205 -18.13 -13.92 3.14
N ILE A 206 -16.99 -13.27 3.11
CA ILE A 206 -15.91 -13.45 4.08
C ILE A 206 -15.76 -12.13 4.86
N LEU A 207 -15.84 -12.22 6.19
CA LEU A 207 -15.54 -11.11 7.09
C LEU A 207 -14.11 -11.27 7.59
N VAL A 208 -13.29 -10.24 7.38
CA VAL A 208 -11.87 -10.27 7.75
C VAL A 208 -11.62 -9.19 8.79
N GLY A 209 -11.02 -9.59 9.90
CA GLY A 209 -10.58 -8.66 10.94
C GLY A 209 -9.10 -8.30 10.82
N ALA A 210 -8.66 -7.32 11.61
CA ALA A 210 -7.28 -6.84 11.62
C ALA A 210 -6.25 -7.90 12.07
N GLY A 211 -6.66 -8.95 12.79
CA GLY A 211 -5.76 -10.00 13.27
C GLY A 211 -4.95 -10.68 12.16
N VAL A 212 -5.57 -10.91 11.01
CA VAL A 212 -4.90 -11.52 9.85
C VAL A 212 -3.73 -10.68 9.35
N ASN A 213 -3.78 -9.35 9.49
CA ASN A 213 -2.72 -8.44 9.05
C ASN A 213 -1.38 -8.66 9.76
N HIS A 214 -1.39 -9.33 10.89
CA HIS A 214 -0.19 -9.53 11.71
C HIS A 214 0.49 -10.88 11.46
N TRP A 215 -0.04 -11.70 10.54
CA TRP A 215 0.52 -13.00 10.21
C TRP A 215 1.58 -12.89 9.12
N TYR A 216 2.54 -13.80 9.11
CA TYR A 216 3.65 -13.79 8.15
C TYR A 216 3.15 -13.82 6.69
N HIS A 217 2.29 -14.76 6.35
CA HIS A 217 1.71 -14.92 5.02
C HIS A 217 0.33 -14.27 4.87
N GLN A 218 0.12 -13.13 5.48
CA GLN A 218 -1.17 -12.41 5.44
C GLN A 218 -1.68 -12.15 4.01
N ASN A 219 -0.79 -11.79 3.09
CA ASN A 219 -1.12 -11.54 1.69
C ASN A 219 -1.72 -12.78 1.01
N LEU A 220 -1.14 -13.96 1.25
CA LEU A 220 -1.67 -15.22 0.73
C LEU A 220 -3.05 -15.53 1.32
N THR A 221 -3.23 -15.34 2.62
CA THR A 221 -4.53 -15.55 3.30
C THR A 221 -5.62 -14.66 2.71
N TYR A 222 -5.35 -13.38 2.52
CA TYR A 222 -6.31 -12.46 1.88
C TYR A 222 -6.62 -12.87 0.44
N ARG A 223 -5.60 -13.18 -0.34
CA ARG A 223 -5.76 -13.53 -1.75
C ARG A 223 -6.44 -14.88 -1.94
N ALA A 224 -6.18 -15.85 -1.06
CA ALA A 224 -6.89 -17.14 -1.07
C ALA A 224 -8.40 -16.95 -0.78
N GLY A 225 -8.75 -16.11 0.21
CA GLY A 225 -10.14 -15.74 0.45
C GLY A 225 -10.79 -15.03 -0.75
N ALA A 226 -10.07 -14.06 -1.35
CA ALA A 226 -10.55 -13.38 -2.56
C ALA A 226 -10.71 -14.34 -3.74
N MET A 227 -9.83 -15.34 -3.88
CA MET A 227 -9.95 -16.37 -4.92
C MET A 227 -11.18 -17.24 -4.71
N ALA A 228 -11.48 -17.67 -3.48
CA ALA A 228 -12.70 -18.45 -3.18
C ALA A 228 -13.97 -17.67 -3.58
N LEU A 229 -14.02 -16.38 -3.29
CA LEU A 229 -15.11 -15.50 -3.72
C LEU A 229 -15.17 -15.37 -5.23
N MET A 230 -14.03 -15.26 -5.89
CA MET A 230 -13.94 -15.06 -7.34
C MET A 230 -14.38 -16.31 -8.12
N VAL A 231 -13.91 -17.51 -7.75
CA VAL A 231 -14.28 -18.74 -8.44
C VAL A 231 -15.75 -19.09 -8.25
N CYS A 232 -16.35 -18.70 -7.13
CA CYS A 232 -17.77 -18.91 -6.82
C CYS A 232 -18.68 -17.73 -7.22
N GLY A 233 -18.11 -16.66 -7.80
CA GLY A 233 -18.89 -15.51 -8.26
C GLY A 233 -19.50 -14.65 -7.15
N CYS A 234 -18.88 -14.62 -5.96
CA CYS A 234 -19.42 -13.93 -4.78
C CYS A 234 -18.95 -12.48 -4.66
N VAL A 235 -18.83 -11.75 -5.76
CA VAL A 235 -18.40 -10.37 -5.81
C VAL A 235 -19.47 -9.49 -6.45
N GLY A 236 -19.71 -8.30 -5.91
CA GLY A 236 -20.66 -7.34 -6.46
C GLY A 236 -22.14 -7.68 -6.18
N LYS A 237 -22.41 -8.60 -5.29
CA LYS A 237 -23.76 -8.99 -4.85
C LYS A 237 -24.01 -8.52 -3.42
N ASN A 238 -25.21 -8.04 -3.15
CA ASN A 238 -25.65 -7.75 -1.78
C ASN A 238 -25.74 -9.07 -1.00
N GLY A 239 -24.95 -9.18 0.07
CA GLY A 239 -24.79 -10.42 0.85
C GLY A 239 -23.60 -11.27 0.40
N GLY A 240 -22.78 -10.82 -0.55
CA GLY A 240 -21.52 -11.43 -0.97
C GLY A 240 -20.32 -10.52 -0.73
N GLY A 241 -19.13 -11.05 -1.03
CA GLY A 241 -17.89 -10.28 -1.09
C GLY A 241 -16.95 -10.42 0.11
N LEU A 242 -15.82 -9.75 0.02
CA LEU A 242 -14.84 -9.63 1.09
C LEU A 242 -15.15 -8.37 1.90
N ASN A 243 -15.53 -8.54 3.15
CA ASN A 243 -15.83 -7.45 4.05
C ASN A 243 -14.68 -7.30 5.03
N HIS A 244 -13.78 -6.35 4.73
CA HIS A 244 -12.65 -6.05 5.58
C HIS A 244 -13.02 -5.01 6.62
N TYR A 245 -12.67 -5.26 7.86
CA TYR A 245 -12.70 -4.24 8.89
C TYR A 245 -11.59 -3.23 8.64
N VAL A 246 -11.94 -2.14 8.03
CA VAL A 246 -11.08 -0.97 7.91
C VAL A 246 -11.63 0.09 8.84
N GLY A 247 -11.15 0.15 10.03
CA GLY A 247 -11.68 1.06 11.06
C GLY A 247 -11.55 2.54 10.73
N GLN A 248 -10.87 2.94 9.65
CA GLN A 248 -10.53 4.34 9.43
C GLN A 248 -10.13 4.65 8.00
N GLU A 249 -11.04 4.54 7.05
CA GLU A 249 -10.79 5.18 5.77
C GLU A 249 -10.79 6.69 5.92
N LYS A 250 -9.89 7.33 5.19
CA LYS A 250 -9.61 8.74 5.36
C LYS A 250 -10.22 9.52 4.23
N LEU A 251 -10.95 10.55 4.57
CA LEU A 251 -11.21 11.64 3.66
C LEU A 251 -9.88 12.20 3.13
N ALA A 252 -9.90 12.81 1.96
CA ALA A 252 -8.70 13.45 1.43
C ALA A 252 -8.13 14.40 2.48
N PRO A 253 -6.95 14.10 3.04
CA PRO A 253 -6.45 14.80 4.21
C PRO A 253 -5.99 16.21 3.85
N VAL A 254 -6.29 17.11 4.74
CA VAL A 254 -5.64 18.42 4.80
C VAL A 254 -4.62 18.35 5.93
N GLU A 255 -3.34 18.28 5.59
CA GLU A 255 -2.29 18.07 6.57
C GLU A 255 -1.35 19.27 6.67
N SER A 256 -1.45 20.03 7.74
CA SER A 256 -0.41 21.02 8.09
C SER A 256 0.79 20.32 8.73
N TRP A 257 0.54 19.46 9.71
CA TRP A 257 1.59 18.78 10.44
C TRP A 257 2.44 17.83 9.60
N GLY A 258 1.81 17.03 8.77
CA GLY A 258 2.51 16.14 7.85
C GLY A 258 3.41 16.92 6.87
N SER A 259 2.96 18.08 6.39
CA SER A 259 3.76 18.95 5.52
C SER A 259 4.99 19.49 6.26
N ILE A 260 4.85 19.86 7.53
CA ILE A 260 5.96 20.33 8.38
C ILE A 260 6.93 19.17 8.65
N ALA A 261 6.42 18.01 9.03
CA ALA A 261 7.23 16.85 9.36
C ALA A 261 8.10 16.39 8.18
N PHE A 262 7.58 16.46 6.97
CA PHE A 262 8.32 16.16 5.74
C PHE A 262 8.99 17.39 5.11
N ALA A 263 9.11 18.48 5.86
CA ALA A 263 9.79 19.70 5.45
C ALA A 263 9.30 20.28 4.11
N LYS A 264 8.03 20.12 3.82
CA LYS A 264 7.42 20.68 2.61
C LYS A 264 6.72 22.02 2.84
N ASP A 265 6.83 22.55 4.02
CA ASP A 265 6.35 23.85 4.46
C ASP A 265 4.97 24.20 3.89
N TRP A 266 3.94 23.52 4.42
CA TRP A 266 2.54 23.67 4.00
C TRP A 266 2.20 23.23 2.57
N VAL A 267 2.98 22.35 2.03
CA VAL A 267 2.64 21.65 0.78
C VAL A 267 2.01 20.31 1.14
N PRO A 268 0.90 19.90 0.51
CA PRO A 268 0.33 18.59 0.76
C PRO A 268 1.36 17.48 0.57
N VAL A 269 1.40 16.56 1.52
CA VAL A 269 2.29 15.39 1.44
C VAL A 269 1.71 14.42 0.42
N SER A 270 2.55 13.99 -0.51
CA SER A 270 2.16 12.92 -1.43
C SER A 270 1.97 11.62 -0.65
N ARG A 271 1.00 10.81 -1.07
CA ARG A 271 0.82 9.47 -0.52
C ARG A 271 2.08 8.65 -0.72
N LEU A 272 2.62 8.12 0.37
CA LEU A 272 3.75 7.21 0.34
C LEU A 272 3.25 5.80 0.06
N GLN A 273 3.87 5.13 -0.89
CA GLN A 273 3.68 3.71 -1.13
C GLN A 273 4.88 2.95 -0.57
N GLN A 274 4.64 1.73 -0.15
CA GLN A 274 5.67 0.86 0.38
C GLN A 274 5.90 -0.30 -0.59
N ALA A 275 7.15 -0.64 -0.79
CA ALA A 275 7.53 -1.77 -1.63
C ALA A 275 7.13 -3.12 -0.99
N PRO A 276 6.97 -4.20 -1.76
CA PRO A 276 6.81 -5.55 -1.21
C PRO A 276 7.91 -5.96 -0.23
N LEU A 277 9.13 -5.47 -0.39
CA LEU A 277 10.20 -5.64 0.60
C LEU A 277 9.77 -5.19 1.99
N TRP A 278 9.01 -4.10 2.10
CA TRP A 278 8.45 -3.64 3.36
C TRP A 278 7.52 -4.66 4.01
N HIS A 279 6.71 -5.36 3.23
CA HIS A 279 5.87 -6.43 3.74
C HIS A 279 6.71 -7.50 4.45
N TYR A 280 7.75 -8.00 3.80
CA TYR A 280 8.62 -9.05 4.37
C TYR A 280 9.42 -8.53 5.56
N ILE A 281 9.89 -7.30 5.54
CA ILE A 281 10.53 -6.66 6.69
C ILE A 281 9.61 -6.70 7.90
N ASN A 282 8.36 -6.25 7.75
CA ASN A 282 7.40 -6.23 8.85
C ASN A 282 7.07 -7.63 9.36
N THR A 283 7.04 -8.62 8.49
CA THR A 283 6.73 -10.00 8.87
C THR A 283 7.90 -10.73 9.51
N CYS A 284 9.13 -10.32 9.22
CA CYS A 284 10.36 -10.96 9.72
C CYS A 284 11.05 -10.22 10.86
N GLN A 285 10.47 -9.18 11.42
CA GLN A 285 11.08 -8.35 12.47
C GLN A 285 11.54 -9.11 13.71
N TYR A 286 10.90 -10.21 14.06
CA TYR A 286 11.28 -11.06 15.19
C TYR A 286 12.48 -11.98 14.89
N ARG A 287 12.92 -12.02 13.63
CA ARG A 287 14.07 -12.81 13.16
C ARG A 287 15.13 -11.90 12.54
N TYR A 288 15.46 -10.84 13.24
CA TYR A 288 16.43 -9.81 12.80
C TYR A 288 17.85 -10.33 12.59
N ASP A 289 18.16 -11.51 13.10
CA ASP A 289 19.41 -12.22 12.94
C ASP A 289 19.39 -13.29 11.82
N GLY A 290 18.24 -13.46 11.16
CA GLY A 290 18.01 -14.49 10.17
C GLY A 290 18.07 -14.00 8.71
N HIS A 291 18.27 -14.95 7.81
CA HIS A 291 18.15 -14.77 6.38
C HIS A 291 16.75 -15.16 5.89
N HIS A 292 16.28 -14.53 4.83
CA HIS A 292 15.00 -14.89 4.24
C HIS A 292 14.95 -16.34 3.73
N SER A 293 16.10 -16.88 3.30
CA SER A 293 16.23 -18.29 2.92
C SER A 293 15.89 -19.28 4.04
N ASN A 294 15.89 -18.85 5.30
CA ASN A 294 15.48 -19.67 6.43
C ASN A 294 13.97 -19.90 6.49
N TYR A 295 13.20 -19.05 5.81
CA TYR A 295 11.72 -19.11 5.78
C TYR A 295 11.17 -19.68 4.50
N ASN A 296 11.94 -19.56 3.42
CA ASN A 296 11.55 -20.03 2.11
C ASN A 296 12.67 -20.85 1.48
N THR A 297 12.47 -22.15 1.37
CA THR A 297 13.45 -23.09 0.84
C THR A 297 13.27 -23.40 -0.64
N THR A 298 12.21 -22.90 -1.26
CA THR A 298 11.80 -23.32 -2.61
C THR A 298 12.55 -22.62 -3.73
N HIS A 299 12.91 -21.36 -3.55
CA HIS A 299 13.64 -20.59 -4.57
C HIS A 299 14.76 -19.78 -3.94
N LYS A 300 16.01 -20.11 -4.30
CA LYS A 300 17.17 -19.29 -3.94
C LYS A 300 17.47 -18.30 -5.03
N ASN A 301 17.51 -17.02 -4.68
CA ASN A 301 17.90 -15.95 -5.57
C ASN A 301 18.47 -14.75 -4.78
N LYS A 302 18.84 -13.69 -5.49
CA LYS A 302 19.45 -12.48 -4.88
C LYS A 302 18.67 -11.86 -3.73
N TRP A 303 17.36 -12.11 -3.62
CA TRP A 303 16.50 -11.55 -2.59
C TRP A 303 16.38 -12.49 -1.38
N THR A 304 16.25 -13.80 -1.62
CA THR A 304 16.07 -14.78 -0.56
C THR A 304 17.35 -15.04 0.24
N ASP A 305 18.51 -14.83 -0.35
CA ASP A 305 19.80 -15.00 0.32
C ASP A 305 20.22 -13.78 1.18
N LYS A 306 19.41 -12.72 1.18
CA LYS A 306 19.72 -11.54 1.98
C LYS A 306 19.25 -11.66 3.42
N HIS A 307 20.01 -11.03 4.31
CA HIS A 307 19.58 -10.79 5.66
C HIS A 307 18.42 -9.78 5.71
N VAL A 308 17.54 -9.86 6.71
CA VAL A 308 16.42 -8.93 6.89
C VAL A 308 16.90 -7.47 6.92
N ALA A 309 18.01 -7.18 7.58
CA ALA A 309 18.60 -5.85 7.62
C ALA A 309 19.00 -5.33 6.23
N ASP A 310 19.47 -6.20 5.34
CA ASP A 310 19.85 -5.82 3.97
C ASP A 310 18.62 -5.39 3.15
N THR A 311 17.46 -6.01 3.39
CA THR A 311 16.22 -5.62 2.71
C THR A 311 15.70 -4.28 3.20
N ILE A 312 15.86 -3.97 4.49
CA ILE A 312 15.57 -2.64 5.05
C ILE A 312 16.49 -1.61 4.39
N PHE A 313 17.79 -1.87 4.39
CA PHE A 313 18.76 -0.96 3.77
C PHE A 313 18.49 -0.76 2.27
N THR A 314 18.17 -1.82 1.54
CA THR A 314 17.79 -1.72 0.12
C THR A 314 16.56 -0.84 -0.06
N SER A 315 15.53 -1.00 0.75
CA SER A 315 14.31 -0.20 0.68
C SER A 315 14.56 1.28 0.98
N VAL A 316 15.42 1.57 1.96
CA VAL A 316 15.76 2.95 2.34
C VAL A 316 16.59 3.62 1.25
N ARG A 317 17.69 3.01 0.79
CA ARG A 317 18.58 3.65 -0.19
C ARG A 317 17.94 3.86 -1.56
N ASN A 318 16.98 3.00 -1.95
CA ASN A 318 16.21 3.16 -3.17
C ASN A 318 15.03 4.14 -3.03
N GLY A 319 14.84 4.74 -1.85
CA GLY A 319 13.78 5.71 -1.63
C GLY A 319 12.38 5.13 -1.50
N TRP A 320 12.25 3.85 -1.16
CA TRP A 320 10.95 3.19 -1.03
C TRP A 320 10.30 3.37 0.34
N MET A 321 11.09 3.70 1.34
CA MET A 321 10.61 3.96 2.69
C MET A 321 11.46 5.02 3.41
N PRO A 322 10.89 5.76 4.38
CA PRO A 322 11.65 6.59 5.27
C PRO A 322 12.36 5.75 6.34
N PHE A 323 13.45 6.29 6.88
CA PHE A 323 14.10 5.77 8.06
C PHE A 323 14.70 6.92 8.89
N TYR A 324 14.66 6.84 10.20
CA TYR A 324 15.15 7.88 11.08
C TYR A 324 15.99 7.27 12.22
N PRO A 325 17.13 7.89 12.56
CA PRO A 325 17.74 9.03 11.85
C PRO A 325 18.06 8.69 10.39
N GLN A 326 18.14 9.68 9.50
CA GLN A 326 18.33 9.40 8.05
C GLN A 326 19.77 8.98 7.75
N PHE A 327 20.74 9.63 8.40
CA PHE A 327 22.16 9.46 8.16
C PHE A 327 22.91 9.13 9.45
N ASN A 328 24.14 8.68 9.31
CA ASN A 328 25.10 8.56 10.39
C ASN A 328 25.66 9.94 10.85
N GLU A 329 25.00 11.01 10.46
CA GLU A 329 25.33 12.39 10.79
C GLU A 329 24.07 13.24 10.93
N ASN A 330 24.10 14.23 11.83
CA ASN A 330 22.99 15.16 11.98
C ASN A 330 22.78 15.98 10.69
N SER A 331 21.57 15.98 10.16
CA SER A 331 21.22 16.62 8.88
C SER A 331 21.36 18.15 8.89
N LEU A 332 21.21 18.80 10.06
CA LEU A 332 21.49 20.22 10.23
C LEU A 332 22.99 20.51 10.14
N GLU A 333 23.82 19.69 10.77
CA GLU A 333 25.27 19.82 10.70
C GLU A 333 25.80 19.50 9.30
N LEU A 334 25.18 18.55 8.60
CA LEU A 334 25.48 18.23 7.21
C LEU A 334 25.28 19.45 6.30
N ALA A 335 24.17 20.19 6.47
CA ALA A 335 23.93 21.43 5.72
C ALA A 335 25.01 22.50 6.03
N LYS A 336 25.36 22.68 7.31
CA LYS A 336 26.44 23.61 7.75
C LYS A 336 27.79 23.24 7.15
N LYS A 337 28.14 21.93 7.14
CA LYS A 337 29.37 21.42 6.53
C LYS A 337 29.41 21.70 5.02
N ALA A 338 28.30 21.48 4.31
CA ALA A 338 28.23 21.80 2.90
C ALA A 338 28.52 23.29 2.64
N MET A 339 27.91 24.18 3.41
CA MET A 339 28.16 25.63 3.33
C MET A 339 29.60 25.98 3.68
N ALA A 340 30.18 25.39 4.72
CA ALA A 340 31.58 25.60 5.09
C ALA A 340 32.54 25.10 3.99
N ASN A 341 32.16 24.12 3.21
CA ASN A 341 32.90 23.63 2.05
C ASN A 341 32.60 24.40 0.75
N GLY A 342 31.95 25.55 0.83
CA GLY A 342 31.78 26.48 -0.26
C GLY A 342 30.41 26.46 -0.97
N ALA A 343 29.47 25.63 -0.53
CA ALA A 343 28.11 25.64 -1.08
C ALA A 343 27.39 26.96 -0.71
N LYS A 344 26.87 27.65 -1.73
CA LYS A 344 26.22 28.97 -1.58
C LYS A 344 24.72 28.92 -1.88
N SER A 345 24.24 27.81 -2.41
CA SER A 345 22.84 27.61 -2.78
C SER A 345 22.35 26.25 -2.31
N ASP A 346 21.03 26.09 -2.25
CA ASP A 346 20.41 24.81 -1.89
C ASP A 346 20.78 23.70 -2.88
N GLU A 347 20.92 24.02 -4.17
CA GLU A 347 21.33 23.06 -5.18
C GLU A 347 22.77 22.59 -4.97
N GLU A 348 23.67 23.49 -4.54
CA GLU A 348 25.07 23.13 -4.24
C GLU A 348 25.14 22.28 -2.95
N ILE A 349 24.29 22.55 -1.94
CA ILE A 349 24.17 21.69 -0.77
C ILE A 349 23.70 20.28 -1.18
N LYS A 350 22.68 20.17 -2.03
CA LYS A 350 22.20 18.88 -2.54
C LYS A 350 23.28 18.12 -3.31
N ALA A 351 24.03 18.84 -4.16
CA ALA A 351 25.13 18.25 -4.91
C ALA A 351 26.23 17.72 -3.98
N TYR A 352 26.60 18.48 -2.96
CA TYR A 352 27.54 18.04 -1.92
C TYR A 352 27.10 16.78 -1.21
N VAL A 353 25.83 16.72 -0.79
CA VAL A 353 25.26 15.55 -0.11
C VAL A 353 25.23 14.33 -1.03
N LEU A 354 24.83 14.51 -2.29
CA LEU A 354 24.81 13.42 -3.28
C LEU A 354 26.22 12.87 -3.52
N GLU A 355 27.21 13.72 -3.62
CA GLU A 355 28.62 13.32 -3.78
C GLU A 355 29.09 12.49 -2.58
N LYS A 356 28.80 12.93 -1.35
CA LYS A 356 29.16 12.20 -0.14
C LYS A 356 28.46 10.84 -0.01
N LEU A 357 27.23 10.72 -0.51
CA LEU A 357 26.53 9.43 -0.58
C LEU A 357 27.14 8.50 -1.63
N LYS A 358 27.49 9.04 -2.81
CA LYS A 358 28.12 8.24 -3.89
C LYS A 358 29.51 7.76 -3.49
N SER A 359 30.28 8.58 -2.78
CA SER A 359 31.59 8.19 -2.23
C SER A 359 31.49 7.28 -1.00
N LYS A 360 30.28 7.08 -0.44
CA LYS A 360 30.03 6.32 0.78
C LYS A 360 30.68 6.93 2.04
N GLU A 361 31.07 8.19 1.98
CA GLU A 361 31.50 8.95 3.17
C GLU A 361 30.32 9.28 4.07
N LEU A 362 29.19 9.69 3.47
CA LEU A 362 27.92 9.79 4.16
C LEU A 362 27.17 8.46 4.03
N LYS A 363 26.80 7.88 5.15
CA LYS A 363 26.09 6.60 5.19
C LYS A 363 24.65 6.79 5.65
N TYR A 364 23.76 5.92 5.17
CA TYR A 364 22.43 5.79 5.78
C TYR A 364 22.58 5.16 7.16
N SER A 365 21.90 5.69 8.15
CA SER A 365 21.93 5.13 9.52
C SER A 365 21.56 3.65 9.57
N VAL A 366 20.61 3.25 8.73
CA VAL A 366 20.15 1.86 8.64
C VAL A 366 21.20 0.88 8.09
N SER A 367 22.29 1.37 7.50
CA SER A 367 23.38 0.48 7.06
C SER A 367 24.21 -0.07 8.23
N GLU A 368 24.21 0.64 9.36
CA GLU A 368 24.95 0.27 10.57
C GLU A 368 24.07 0.54 11.81
N PRO A 369 22.97 -0.21 12.00
CA PRO A 369 21.96 0.12 13.00
C PRO A 369 22.40 -0.07 14.45
N GLU A 370 23.53 -0.74 14.68
CA GLU A 370 24.10 -0.97 16.01
C GLU A 370 25.16 0.08 16.40
N GLU A 371 25.53 0.96 15.48
CA GLU A 371 26.40 2.09 15.80
C GLU A 371 25.64 3.15 16.59
N GLU A 372 26.19 3.63 17.70
CA GLU A 372 25.53 4.51 18.64
C GLU A 372 25.06 5.84 18.00
N VAL A 373 25.80 6.36 17.03
CA VAL A 373 25.44 7.56 16.27
C VAL A 373 24.13 7.40 15.48
N ASN A 374 23.75 6.17 15.19
CA ASN A 374 22.57 5.81 14.41
C ASN A 374 21.34 5.49 15.26
N TYR A 375 21.44 5.57 16.59
CA TYR A 375 20.33 5.22 17.45
C TYR A 375 19.16 6.20 17.28
N PRO A 376 17.92 5.71 17.09
CA PRO A 376 16.72 6.51 17.28
C PRO A 376 16.60 6.80 18.78
N ARG A 377 16.44 8.08 19.16
CA ARG A 377 16.55 8.49 20.57
C ARG A 377 15.20 8.70 21.25
N VAL A 378 14.16 9.03 20.45
CA VAL A 378 12.82 9.32 20.96
C VAL A 378 11.78 8.51 20.17
N TRP A 379 10.91 7.82 20.88
CA TRP A 379 9.84 7.04 20.29
C TRP A 379 8.48 7.47 20.81
N TYR A 380 7.62 7.96 19.91
CA TYR A 380 6.21 8.19 20.20
C TYR A 380 5.39 7.01 19.72
N ILE A 381 4.71 6.35 20.64
CA ILE A 381 3.73 5.29 20.35
C ILE A 381 2.36 5.94 20.41
N TRP A 382 1.64 5.93 19.30
CA TRP A 382 0.35 6.58 19.21
C TRP A 382 -0.74 5.58 18.85
N ARG A 383 -1.63 5.34 19.82
CA ARG A 383 -2.84 4.50 19.68
C ARG A 383 -2.59 3.06 19.22
N GLY A 384 -1.47 2.53 19.58
CA GLY A 384 -1.12 1.16 19.22
C GLY A 384 -0.26 0.49 20.28
N ASN A 385 -0.50 -0.79 20.55
CA ASN A 385 0.36 -1.58 21.41
C ASN A 385 1.62 -2.03 20.62
N ALA A 386 2.45 -1.05 20.25
CA ALA A 386 3.53 -1.27 19.30
C ALA A 386 4.61 -2.22 19.82
N ILE A 387 4.95 -2.17 21.10
CA ILE A 387 6.04 -2.97 21.67
C ILE A 387 5.66 -4.46 21.73
N VAL A 388 4.42 -4.78 22.05
CA VAL A 388 4.03 -6.16 22.37
C VAL A 388 2.95 -6.72 21.44
N GLY A 389 1.97 -5.92 21.02
CA GLY A 389 0.78 -6.41 20.32
C GLY A 389 0.80 -6.27 18.81
N SER A 390 1.35 -5.18 18.28
CA SER A 390 1.24 -4.83 16.87
C SER A 390 2.51 -5.05 16.06
N MET A 391 3.63 -5.18 16.74
CA MET A 391 4.92 -5.43 16.09
C MET A 391 5.29 -6.90 16.20
N LYS A 392 5.86 -7.38 15.14
CA LYS A 392 6.64 -8.60 15.14
C LYS A 392 8.06 -8.20 15.51
N GLY A 393 8.65 -8.73 16.51
CA GLY A 393 9.98 -8.32 16.98
C GLY A 393 9.97 -7.59 18.30
N HIS A 394 8.99 -7.89 19.15
CA HIS A 394 8.96 -7.34 20.50
C HIS A 394 10.18 -7.72 21.32
N GLU A 395 10.82 -8.86 21.06
CA GLU A 395 12.11 -9.19 21.68
C GLU A 395 13.20 -8.18 21.32
N TYR A 396 13.28 -7.80 20.02
CA TYR A 396 14.22 -6.76 19.59
C TYR A 396 13.89 -5.41 20.24
N ALA A 397 12.62 -5.03 20.29
CA ALA A 397 12.18 -3.80 20.93
C ALA A 397 12.54 -3.79 22.43
N LEU A 398 12.26 -4.85 23.15
CA LEU A 398 12.57 -4.93 24.58
C LEU A 398 14.08 -4.93 24.83
N LYS A 399 14.85 -5.69 24.07
CA LYS A 399 16.27 -5.86 24.27
C LYS A 399 17.10 -4.68 23.76
N HIS A 400 16.90 -4.28 22.52
CA HIS A 400 17.75 -3.30 21.85
C HIS A 400 17.22 -1.87 21.93
N TYR A 401 15.90 -1.66 21.81
CA TYR A 401 15.36 -0.32 21.97
C TYR A 401 15.29 0.11 23.43
N LEU A 402 14.80 -0.75 24.31
CA LEU A 402 14.58 -0.42 25.72
C LEU A 402 15.74 -0.87 26.65
N GLY A 403 16.60 -1.77 26.23
CA GLY A 403 17.70 -2.27 27.04
C GLY A 403 17.27 -3.11 28.23
N THR A 404 16.16 -3.84 28.12
CA THR A 404 15.66 -4.68 29.22
C THR A 404 16.55 -5.90 29.44
N HIS A 405 16.75 -6.29 30.71
CA HIS A 405 17.53 -7.46 31.08
C HIS A 405 16.73 -8.76 31.11
N SER A 406 15.42 -8.65 31.21
CA SER A 406 14.56 -9.82 31.24
C SER A 406 14.15 -10.21 29.83
N ASN A 407 15.09 -10.79 29.14
CA ASN A 407 14.75 -11.47 27.90
C ASN A 407 14.14 -12.81 28.29
N VAL A 408 12.87 -12.97 28.05
CA VAL A 408 12.25 -14.29 28.07
C VAL A 408 12.78 -15.00 26.82
N ILE A 409 14.00 -15.42 26.91
CA ILE A 409 14.48 -16.43 25.98
C ILE A 409 13.74 -17.67 26.37
N ALA A 410 13.08 -18.29 25.42
CA ALA A 410 12.53 -19.61 25.62
C ALA A 410 13.65 -20.61 25.90
N LYS A 411 14.12 -20.61 27.13
CA LYS A 411 15.06 -21.65 27.62
C LYS A 411 14.45 -23.05 27.50
N ASP A 412 13.13 -23.09 27.35
CA ASP A 412 12.33 -24.31 27.32
C ASP A 412 12.07 -24.84 25.91
N VAL A 413 12.57 -24.19 24.85
CA VAL A 413 12.49 -24.71 23.49
C VAL A 413 13.63 -25.73 23.30
N GLU A 414 13.27 -27.00 23.07
CA GLU A 414 14.24 -28.09 22.88
C GLU A 414 15.16 -27.83 21.67
N ASP A 415 14.58 -27.31 20.58
CA ASP A 415 15.32 -26.96 19.37
C ASP A 415 15.63 -25.46 19.33
N LYS A 416 16.66 -25.04 20.04
CA LYS A 416 17.16 -23.66 19.89
C LYS A 416 17.88 -23.53 18.56
N PRO A 417 17.53 -22.51 17.75
CA PRO A 417 18.33 -22.19 16.58
C PRO A 417 19.78 -21.93 16.98
N GLU A 418 20.72 -22.71 16.47
CA GLU A 418 22.15 -22.60 16.81
C GLU A 418 22.73 -21.22 16.43
N GLU A 419 22.08 -20.52 15.52
CA GLU A 419 22.51 -19.25 14.95
C GLU A 419 22.08 -18.02 15.75
N ILE A 420 21.08 -18.14 16.64
CA ILE A 420 20.62 -17.01 17.46
C ILE A 420 21.58 -16.82 18.64
N LYS A 421 22.34 -15.74 18.56
CA LYS A 421 23.20 -15.32 19.66
C LYS A 421 22.46 -14.37 20.58
N TRP A 422 22.01 -14.89 21.70
CA TRP A 422 21.42 -14.07 22.76
C TRP A 422 22.51 -13.56 23.68
N HIS A 423 22.43 -12.28 24.05
CA HIS A 423 23.32 -11.74 25.05
C HIS A 423 22.75 -12.06 26.45
N ASP A 424 23.60 -12.51 27.35
CA ASP A 424 23.22 -12.75 28.76
C ASP A 424 22.81 -11.45 29.44
N ILE A 425 23.48 -10.35 29.08
CA ILE A 425 23.19 -9.00 29.55
C ILE A 425 22.68 -8.20 28.36
N ALA A 426 21.52 -7.55 28.53
CA ALA A 426 20.98 -6.70 27.49
C ALA A 426 21.92 -5.50 27.23
N PRO A 427 22.09 -5.10 25.96
CA PRO A 427 22.83 -3.89 25.66
C PRO A 427 22.14 -2.64 26.24
N VAL A 428 22.84 -1.52 26.27
CA VAL A 428 22.22 -0.24 26.57
C VAL A 428 21.13 0.03 25.53
N GLY A 429 19.95 0.45 25.98
CA GLY A 429 18.83 0.73 25.07
C GLY A 429 19.13 1.88 24.13
N LYS A 430 18.61 1.78 22.91
CA LYS A 430 18.78 2.81 21.87
C LYS A 430 17.92 4.05 22.10
N MET A 431 16.84 3.92 22.90
CA MET A 431 15.91 5.01 23.19
C MET A 431 16.29 5.75 24.46
N ASP A 432 16.26 7.08 24.40
CA ASP A 432 16.36 7.94 25.58
C ASP A 432 15.00 8.23 26.19
N LEU A 433 13.96 8.21 25.34
CA LEU A 433 12.60 8.56 25.73
C LEU A 433 11.57 7.79 24.91
N VAL A 434 10.67 7.13 25.62
CA VAL A 434 9.49 6.47 25.03
C VAL A 434 8.24 7.13 25.58
N VAL A 435 7.39 7.64 24.69
CA VAL A 435 6.15 8.34 25.03
C VAL A 435 4.96 7.57 24.42
N ASP A 436 4.04 7.12 25.25
CA ASP A 436 2.80 6.48 24.79
C ASP A 436 1.62 7.44 24.87
N LEU A 437 0.92 7.62 23.75
CA LEU A 437 -0.33 8.36 23.66
C LEU A 437 -1.47 7.37 23.45
N ASN A 438 -2.19 7.05 24.51
CA ASN A 438 -3.19 6.01 24.45
C ASN A 438 -4.38 6.31 25.39
N PHE A 439 -5.52 5.77 25.07
CA PHE A 439 -6.71 5.80 25.92
C PHE A 439 -6.84 4.54 26.82
N ARG A 440 -5.86 3.62 26.72
CA ARG A 440 -5.74 2.42 27.53
C ARG A 440 -4.34 2.29 28.07
N MET A 441 -4.23 1.71 29.25
CA MET A 441 -2.97 1.27 29.82
C MET A 441 -2.65 -0.12 29.26
N ASP A 442 -2.11 -0.17 28.04
CA ASP A 442 -1.69 -1.41 27.40
C ASP A 442 -0.25 -1.79 27.76
N SER A 443 0.26 -2.88 27.19
CA SER A 443 1.62 -3.37 27.47
C SER A 443 2.71 -2.38 27.04
N SER A 444 2.50 -1.63 25.98
CA SER A 444 3.48 -0.62 25.54
C SER A 444 3.53 0.56 26.51
N ALA A 445 2.36 0.99 27.03
CA ALA A 445 2.29 2.04 28.04
C ALA A 445 3.04 1.65 29.33
N LEU A 446 3.03 0.36 29.71
CA LEU A 446 3.76 -0.13 30.89
C LEU A 446 5.29 -0.03 30.72
N TYR A 447 5.80 -0.01 29.50
CA TYR A 447 7.23 0.14 29.20
C TYR A 447 7.63 1.57 28.83
N SER A 448 6.69 2.50 28.80
CA SER A 448 6.96 3.88 28.39
C SER A 448 7.41 4.76 29.58
N ASP A 449 8.27 5.73 29.31
CA ASP A 449 8.74 6.68 30.31
C ASP A 449 7.65 7.70 30.63
N ILE A 450 6.87 8.09 29.65
CA ILE A 450 5.77 9.05 29.77
C ILE A 450 4.52 8.44 29.11
N VAL A 451 3.41 8.48 29.84
CA VAL A 451 2.10 8.12 29.30
C VAL A 451 1.23 9.36 29.24
N LEU A 452 0.77 9.72 28.06
CA LEU A 452 -0.14 10.83 27.82
C LEU A 452 -1.55 10.27 27.58
N PRO A 453 -2.48 10.44 28.53
CA PRO A 453 -3.83 9.87 28.41
C PRO A 453 -4.62 10.60 27.33
N ALA A 454 -4.98 9.85 26.28
CA ALA A 454 -5.79 10.35 25.19
C ALA A 454 -7.28 10.16 25.47
N ALA A 455 -8.07 11.14 25.06
CA ALA A 455 -9.52 11.10 25.13
C ALA A 455 -10.11 9.93 24.31
N SER A 456 -11.16 9.31 24.84
CA SER A 456 -11.91 8.26 24.17
C SER A 456 -12.83 8.83 23.07
N TRP A 457 -13.51 7.95 22.33
CA TRP A 457 -14.39 8.36 21.22
C TRP A 457 -15.55 9.27 21.64
N TYR A 458 -16.06 9.14 22.89
CA TYR A 458 -17.13 9.99 23.40
C TYR A 458 -16.65 11.35 23.89
N GLU A 459 -15.35 11.55 23.98
CA GLU A 459 -14.72 12.71 24.62
C GLU A 459 -14.05 13.65 23.61
N LYS A 460 -14.18 13.39 22.30
CA LYS A 460 -13.54 14.19 21.24
C LYS A 460 -14.39 14.34 20.01
N ALA A 461 -14.08 15.33 19.19
CA ALA A 461 -14.62 15.48 17.86
C ALA A 461 -13.67 14.86 16.83
N ASP A 462 -14.22 14.13 15.86
CA ASP A 462 -13.46 13.53 14.76
C ASP A 462 -14.41 13.13 13.62
N LEU A 463 -13.86 12.63 12.54
CA LEU A 463 -14.56 12.07 11.39
C LEU A 463 -14.33 10.56 11.33
N ASN A 464 -15.35 9.82 10.97
CA ASN A 464 -15.26 8.38 10.76
C ASN A 464 -15.79 8.00 9.38
N SER A 465 -14.99 7.22 8.67
CA SER A 465 -15.34 6.66 7.37
C SER A 465 -14.68 5.32 7.18
N THR A 466 -15.24 4.47 6.31
CA THR A 466 -14.76 3.11 6.07
C THR A 466 -15.05 2.68 4.64
N ASP A 467 -14.29 1.74 4.12
CA ASP A 467 -14.54 1.12 2.81
C ASP A 467 -15.76 0.20 2.81
N LEU A 468 -16.26 -0.19 3.99
CA LEU A 468 -17.41 -1.09 4.11
C LEU A 468 -18.74 -0.43 3.76
N HIS A 469 -18.80 0.89 3.80
CA HIS A 469 -19.99 1.65 3.44
C HIS A 469 -19.63 3.03 2.92
N SER A 470 -20.58 3.69 2.29
CA SER A 470 -20.41 4.98 1.63
C SER A 470 -20.85 6.18 2.46
N PHE A 471 -20.85 6.07 3.76
CA PHE A 471 -21.22 7.16 4.65
C PHE A 471 -20.05 7.71 5.43
N ILE A 472 -20.13 9.01 5.68
CA ILE A 472 -19.30 9.74 6.62
C ILE A 472 -20.08 9.92 7.88
N HIS A 473 -19.49 9.52 9.01
CA HIS A 473 -20.04 9.70 10.34
C HIS A 473 -19.20 10.69 11.14
N PRO A 474 -19.81 11.51 12.00
CA PRO A 474 -19.06 12.23 12.99
C PRO A 474 -18.70 11.28 14.15
N LEU A 475 -17.59 11.50 14.79
CA LEU A 475 -17.39 11.19 16.18
C LEU A 475 -17.70 12.46 16.95
N GLY A 476 -18.95 12.63 17.38
CA GLY A 476 -19.37 13.81 18.11
C GLY A 476 -19.00 13.70 19.59
N GLN A 477 -18.40 14.75 20.12
CA GLN A 477 -18.11 14.82 21.54
C GLN A 477 -19.39 14.82 22.36
N ALA A 478 -19.59 13.83 23.20
CA ALA A 478 -20.74 13.71 24.09
C ALA A 478 -20.46 14.23 25.51
N VAL A 479 -19.22 14.10 25.96
CA VAL A 479 -18.74 14.56 27.27
C VAL A 479 -17.35 15.17 27.13
N ALA A 480 -16.98 16.04 28.02
CA ALA A 480 -15.62 16.57 28.09
C ALA A 480 -14.63 15.46 28.46
N PRO A 481 -13.37 15.55 27.97
CA PRO A 481 -12.32 14.64 28.43
C PRO A 481 -12.23 14.60 29.94
N VAL A 482 -12.09 13.40 30.51
CA VAL A 482 -12.05 13.21 31.96
C VAL A 482 -10.62 13.37 32.48
N TRP A 483 -10.49 13.84 33.70
CA TRP A 483 -9.22 14.08 34.40
C TRP A 483 -8.24 14.93 33.58
N GLU A 484 -7.04 14.45 33.38
CA GLU A 484 -6.00 15.12 32.59
C GLU A 484 -5.95 14.67 31.13
N SER A 485 -6.88 13.80 30.71
CA SER A 485 -6.93 13.34 29.33
C SER A 485 -7.22 14.49 28.36
N LYS A 486 -6.65 14.40 27.16
CA LYS A 486 -6.81 15.38 26.10
C LYS A 486 -7.13 14.68 24.80
N THR A 487 -7.77 15.39 23.87
CA THR A 487 -7.92 14.87 22.52
C THR A 487 -6.55 14.67 21.86
N ASP A 488 -6.45 13.73 20.93
CA ASP A 488 -5.18 13.54 20.18
C ASP A 488 -4.72 14.85 19.53
N TRP A 489 -5.67 15.65 19.01
CA TRP A 489 -5.38 16.95 18.44
C TRP A 489 -4.74 17.91 19.45
N ASP A 490 -5.30 18.00 20.65
CA ASP A 490 -4.78 18.85 21.73
C ASP A 490 -3.42 18.37 22.22
N ILE A 491 -3.19 17.07 22.31
CA ILE A 491 -1.89 16.52 22.70
C ILE A 491 -0.81 17.02 21.72
N PHE A 492 -1.00 16.81 20.42
CA PHE A 492 -0.03 17.26 19.42
C PHE A 492 0.08 18.79 19.34
N LYS A 493 -1.03 19.50 19.51
CA LYS A 493 -1.03 20.96 19.59
C LYS A 493 -0.17 21.48 20.77
N HIS A 494 -0.29 20.87 21.94
CA HIS A 494 0.52 21.21 23.10
C HIS A 494 1.99 20.84 22.90
N LEU A 495 2.29 19.70 22.29
CA LEU A 495 3.67 19.33 21.96
C LEU A 495 4.28 20.33 20.98
N ALA A 496 3.56 20.73 19.94
CA ALA A 496 4.02 21.77 19.00
C ALA A 496 4.28 23.10 19.71
N LYS A 497 3.40 23.49 20.65
CA LYS A 497 3.56 24.72 21.45
C LYS A 497 4.80 24.66 22.34
N ALA A 498 4.95 23.57 23.10
CA ALA A 498 6.11 23.39 23.98
C ALA A 498 7.42 23.37 23.18
N THR A 499 7.43 22.72 22.01
CA THR A 499 8.59 22.73 21.11
C THR A 499 8.94 24.14 20.65
N SER A 500 7.94 24.93 20.23
CA SER A 500 8.18 26.33 19.83
C SER A 500 8.71 27.21 20.97
N GLU A 501 8.20 27.02 22.19
CA GLU A 501 8.67 27.74 23.37
C GLU A 501 10.13 27.38 23.74
N MET A 502 10.44 26.08 23.67
CA MET A 502 11.83 25.64 23.89
C MET A 502 12.77 26.11 22.77
N ALA A 503 12.29 26.08 21.51
CA ALA A 503 13.08 26.58 20.40
C ALA A 503 13.47 28.01 20.53
N LYS A 504 12.61 28.89 21.03
CA LYS A 504 12.96 30.30 21.32
C LYS A 504 14.13 30.44 22.29
N LYS A 505 14.34 29.42 23.11
CA LYS A 505 15.43 29.40 24.08
C LYS A 505 16.71 28.76 23.54
N TYR A 506 16.58 27.70 22.73
CA TYR A 506 17.70 26.85 22.33
C TYR A 506 17.99 26.86 20.82
N PHE A 507 17.00 27.20 19.98
CA PHE A 507 17.05 27.15 18.52
C PHE A 507 16.30 28.31 17.89
N ASN A 508 16.70 29.53 18.30
CA ASN A 508 16.04 30.77 17.88
C ASN A 508 16.41 31.21 16.45
N ASP A 509 17.38 30.59 15.83
CA ASP A 509 17.78 30.86 14.45
C ASP A 509 17.13 29.90 13.48
N VAL A 510 16.82 30.39 12.28
CA VAL A 510 16.41 29.55 11.17
C VAL A 510 17.55 28.61 10.76
N GLN A 511 17.32 27.33 10.77
CA GLN A 511 18.30 26.31 10.42
C GLN A 511 18.06 25.77 9.01
N LYS A 512 19.12 25.59 8.21
CA LYS A 512 19.03 24.77 7.00
C LYS A 512 19.14 23.29 7.37
N ASP A 513 18.24 22.49 6.79
CA ASP A 513 18.17 21.07 7.03
C ASP A 513 18.14 20.29 5.71
N VAL A 514 18.88 19.19 5.66
CA VAL A 514 18.85 18.27 4.51
C VAL A 514 17.84 17.17 4.78
N VAL A 515 16.82 17.10 3.98
CA VAL A 515 15.73 16.14 4.14
C VAL A 515 15.64 15.19 2.96
N PHE A 516 15.64 13.91 3.26
CA PHE A 516 15.32 12.86 2.29
C PHE A 516 13.84 12.53 2.36
N THR A 517 13.18 12.66 1.22
CA THR A 517 11.78 12.27 1.10
C THR A 517 11.68 11.00 0.26
N PRO A 518 10.98 9.96 0.71
CA PRO A 518 10.74 8.78 -0.10
C PRO A 518 10.09 9.13 -1.43
N LEU A 519 10.28 8.27 -2.42
CA LEU A 519 9.64 8.41 -3.73
C LEU A 519 8.12 8.33 -3.56
N SER A 520 7.42 9.20 -4.26
CA SER A 520 5.96 9.22 -4.27
C SER A 520 5.45 8.47 -5.48
N HIS A 521 4.63 7.49 -5.24
CA HIS A 521 4.00 6.67 -6.26
C HIS A 521 2.50 6.55 -5.98
N ASP A 522 1.75 6.26 -7.00
CA ASP A 522 0.30 6.09 -6.88
C ASP A 522 -0.06 4.68 -6.44
N SER A 523 0.78 3.71 -6.77
CA SER A 523 0.69 2.33 -6.29
C SER A 523 2.07 1.74 -5.98
N ALA A 524 2.10 0.70 -5.15
CA ALA A 524 3.32 -0.03 -4.84
C ALA A 524 3.92 -0.72 -6.09
N ASP A 525 3.10 -1.04 -7.07
CA ASP A 525 3.53 -1.67 -8.31
C ASP A 525 4.51 -0.80 -9.12
N GLU A 526 4.40 0.52 -9.02
CA GLU A 526 5.31 1.45 -9.69
C GLU A 526 6.74 1.38 -9.15
N ILE A 527 6.91 0.97 -7.88
CA ILE A 527 8.22 0.95 -7.21
C ILE A 527 8.92 -0.40 -7.42
N THR A 528 8.16 -1.47 -7.56
CA THR A 528 8.65 -2.83 -7.34
C THR A 528 8.71 -3.69 -8.58
N GLN A 529 8.87 -3.08 -9.74
CA GLN A 529 9.00 -3.82 -10.99
C GLN A 529 10.34 -4.53 -11.13
N PRO A 530 10.39 -5.66 -11.84
CA PRO A 530 11.62 -6.46 -12.02
C PRO A 530 12.80 -5.71 -12.64
N THR A 531 12.54 -4.59 -13.30
CA THR A 531 13.57 -3.77 -13.95
C THR A 531 14.23 -2.75 -13.03
N ILE A 532 13.86 -2.72 -11.75
CA ILE A 532 14.42 -1.79 -10.79
C ILE A 532 15.88 -2.10 -10.54
N LYS A 533 16.70 -1.08 -10.76
CA LYS A 533 18.15 -1.12 -10.60
C LYS A 533 18.57 -0.40 -9.34
N ASP A 534 19.61 -0.92 -8.70
CA ASP A 534 20.18 -0.39 -7.48
C ASP A 534 21.38 0.52 -7.78
N TRP A 535 21.23 1.81 -7.57
CA TRP A 535 22.32 2.77 -7.76
C TRP A 535 23.49 2.53 -6.80
N TYR A 536 23.23 2.03 -5.60
CA TYR A 536 24.25 1.83 -4.57
C TYR A 536 25.23 0.70 -4.92
N THR A 537 24.79 -0.28 -5.70
CA THR A 537 25.59 -1.37 -6.24
C THR A 537 26.17 -1.05 -7.63
N GLY A 538 25.85 0.11 -8.19
CA GLY A 538 26.36 0.55 -9.50
C GLY A 538 25.54 0.04 -10.69
N GLU A 539 24.36 -0.52 -10.47
CA GLU A 539 23.49 -1.00 -11.56
C GLU A 539 22.88 0.16 -12.37
N CYS A 540 22.77 1.34 -11.78
CA CYS A 540 22.29 2.55 -12.43
C CYS A 540 22.91 3.80 -11.79
N GLU A 541 22.63 4.96 -12.38
CA GLU A 541 23.06 6.25 -11.82
C GLU A 541 22.19 6.65 -10.61
N ALA A 542 22.83 7.27 -9.61
CA ALA A 542 22.17 7.85 -8.46
C ALA A 542 21.47 9.17 -8.85
N ILE A 543 20.16 9.12 -9.07
CA ILE A 543 19.35 10.29 -9.47
C ILE A 543 18.31 10.55 -8.39
N PRO A 544 18.47 11.66 -7.60
CA PRO A 544 17.50 12.03 -6.59
C PRO A 544 16.08 12.19 -7.15
N GLY A 545 15.12 11.54 -6.52
CA GLY A 545 13.71 11.55 -6.93
C GLY A 545 13.36 10.54 -8.04
N LYS A 546 14.33 9.71 -8.49
CA LYS A 546 14.11 8.62 -9.46
C LYS A 546 14.61 7.28 -8.98
N SER A 547 15.92 7.11 -8.84
CA SER A 547 16.55 5.87 -8.37
C SER A 547 16.84 5.86 -6.87
N MET A 548 16.66 6.98 -6.21
CA MET A 548 16.84 7.18 -4.78
C MET A 548 15.88 8.25 -4.24
N HIS A 549 15.89 8.49 -2.95
CA HIS A 549 15.11 9.56 -2.32
C HIS A 549 15.28 10.90 -3.02
N LYS A 550 14.26 11.71 -2.97
CA LYS A 550 14.38 13.12 -3.28
C LYS A 550 15.16 13.82 -2.17
N ILE A 551 16.25 14.49 -2.53
CA ILE A 551 17.03 15.33 -1.61
C ILE A 551 16.41 16.73 -1.65
N SER A 552 16.11 17.29 -0.49
CA SER A 552 15.62 18.66 -0.34
C SER A 552 16.42 19.38 0.73
N VAL A 553 16.64 20.67 0.52
CA VAL A 553 17.13 21.58 1.56
C VAL A 553 15.97 22.45 1.97
N VAL A 554 15.74 22.56 3.26
CA VAL A 554 14.62 23.33 3.82
C VAL A 554 15.11 24.23 4.93
N GLU A 555 14.39 25.34 5.12
CA GLU A 555 14.60 26.21 6.26
C GLU A 555 13.63 25.80 7.36
N ARG A 556 14.19 25.51 8.54
CA ARG A 556 13.42 25.16 9.73
C ARG A 556 13.45 26.31 10.73
N ASP A 557 12.30 26.89 10.93
CA ASP A 557 12.02 27.78 12.04
C ASP A 557 11.22 27.03 13.10
N TYR A 558 11.93 26.48 14.06
CA TYR A 558 11.28 25.71 15.13
C TYR A 558 10.47 26.62 16.08
N THR A 559 10.76 27.93 16.12
CA THR A 559 10.02 28.90 16.95
C THR A 559 8.60 29.11 16.39
N ASP A 560 8.39 28.88 15.11
CA ASP A 560 7.13 29.08 14.37
C ASP A 560 6.29 27.80 14.24
N LEU A 561 6.76 26.67 14.79
CA LEU A 561 6.13 25.36 14.63
C LEU A 561 4.68 25.34 15.12
N TYR A 562 4.38 25.94 16.29
CA TYR A 562 3.02 26.00 16.82
C TYR A 562 2.08 26.78 15.90
N GLU A 563 2.53 27.93 15.44
CA GLU A 563 1.73 28.78 14.54
C GLU A 563 1.38 28.08 13.24
N LYS A 564 2.35 27.36 12.68
CA LYS A 564 2.16 26.52 11.50
C LYS A 564 1.22 25.32 11.77
N PHE A 565 1.33 24.70 12.94
CA PHE A 565 0.49 23.56 13.30
C PHE A 565 -1.00 23.92 13.33
N ILE A 566 -1.34 25.07 13.89
CA ILE A 566 -2.74 25.51 14.06
C ILE A 566 -3.29 26.34 12.89
N THR A 567 -2.52 26.47 11.81
CA THR A 567 -2.91 27.26 10.64
C THR A 567 -2.84 26.42 9.37
N LEU A 568 -3.83 26.51 8.51
CA LEU A 568 -3.79 25.87 7.21
C LEU A 568 -2.97 26.71 6.23
N GLY A 569 -1.92 26.10 5.67
CA GLY A 569 -0.99 26.78 4.77
C GLY A 569 -1.50 26.93 3.34
N GLU A 570 -0.90 27.90 2.62
CA GLU A 570 -1.32 28.26 1.24
C GLU A 570 -0.87 27.26 0.16
N GLY A 571 -0.02 26.28 0.47
CA GLY A 571 0.44 25.30 -0.50
C GLY A 571 -0.72 24.51 -1.15
N ILE A 572 -1.78 24.26 -0.39
CA ILE A 572 -3.01 23.63 -0.88
C ILE A 572 -3.72 24.53 -1.91
N ARG A 573 -3.80 25.83 -1.63
CA ARG A 573 -4.38 26.84 -2.52
C ARG A 573 -3.67 26.90 -3.87
N GLU A 574 -2.35 26.80 -3.86
CA GLU A 574 -1.52 26.94 -5.06
C GLU A 574 -1.42 25.64 -5.88
N LYS A 575 -1.34 24.50 -5.22
CA LYS A 575 -1.05 23.20 -5.84
C LYS A 575 -2.26 22.28 -5.92
N GLY A 576 -3.36 22.63 -5.25
CA GLY A 576 -4.51 21.75 -5.12
C GLY A 576 -4.23 20.52 -4.25
N LEU A 577 -5.12 19.55 -4.34
CA LEU A 577 -5.05 18.28 -3.61
C LEU A 577 -5.04 17.10 -4.57
N SER A 578 -4.31 16.07 -4.20
CA SER A 578 -4.34 14.77 -4.87
C SER A 578 -4.87 13.73 -3.89
N ALA A 579 -5.95 13.09 -4.26
CA ALA A 579 -6.58 12.06 -3.44
C ALA A 579 -7.27 11.01 -4.30
N HIS A 580 -7.24 9.75 -3.86
CA HIS A 580 -7.91 8.63 -4.54
C HIS A 580 -7.59 8.49 -6.04
N GLY A 581 -6.38 8.85 -6.44
CA GLY A 581 -5.95 8.84 -7.85
C GLY A 581 -6.43 10.05 -8.68
N ASN A 582 -7.13 11.01 -8.06
CA ASN A 582 -7.57 12.27 -8.64
C ASN A 582 -6.63 13.40 -8.27
N HIS A 583 -6.70 14.47 -9.06
CA HIS A 583 -6.10 15.76 -8.72
C HIS A 583 -7.10 16.88 -9.03
N TYR A 584 -7.22 17.86 -8.12
CA TYR A 584 -8.11 19.00 -8.31
C TYR A 584 -7.58 20.26 -7.62
N MET A 585 -7.84 21.40 -8.24
CA MET A 585 -7.54 22.72 -7.66
C MET A 585 -8.68 23.15 -6.73
N CYS A 586 -8.31 23.62 -5.53
CA CYS A 586 -9.27 24.05 -4.50
C CYS A 586 -9.01 25.50 -4.04
N LYS A 587 -8.51 26.35 -4.93
CA LYS A 587 -8.18 27.74 -4.63
C LYS A 587 -9.38 28.54 -4.14
N GLU A 588 -10.52 28.41 -4.81
CA GLU A 588 -11.75 29.15 -4.47
C GLU A 588 -12.27 28.76 -3.09
N GLU A 589 -12.22 27.46 -2.79
CA GLU A 589 -12.66 26.91 -1.52
C GLU A 589 -11.71 27.34 -0.38
N PHE A 590 -10.40 27.39 -0.63
CA PHE A 590 -9.45 27.94 0.31
C PHE A 590 -9.65 29.43 0.58
N ASP A 591 -9.86 30.24 -0.49
CA ASP A 591 -10.13 31.67 -0.38
C ASP A 591 -11.46 31.93 0.36
N GLU A 592 -12.48 31.08 0.19
CA GLU A 592 -13.71 31.11 0.97
C GLU A 592 -13.44 30.88 2.46
N MET A 593 -12.56 29.93 2.81
CA MET A 593 -12.17 29.70 4.21
C MET A 593 -11.46 30.90 4.84
N CYS A 594 -10.72 31.67 4.05
CA CYS A 594 -10.02 32.88 4.54
C CYS A 594 -10.95 34.06 4.79
N SER A 595 -12.17 34.05 4.23
CA SER A 595 -13.07 35.21 4.23
C SER A 595 -14.45 34.97 4.85
N SER A 596 -14.96 33.75 4.78
CA SER A 596 -16.30 33.43 5.24
C SER A 596 -16.39 33.31 6.77
N GLN A 597 -17.51 33.78 7.32
CA GLN A 597 -17.83 33.61 8.75
C GLN A 597 -18.09 32.17 9.20
N HIS A 598 -18.21 31.25 8.24
CA HIS A 598 -18.40 29.82 8.54
C HIS A 598 -17.12 29.12 8.93
N PHE A 599 -15.99 29.78 8.79
CA PHE A 599 -14.68 29.24 9.16
C PHE A 599 -13.98 30.19 10.11
N HIS A 600 -13.21 29.60 10.99
CA HIS A 600 -12.34 30.36 11.88
C HIS A 600 -11.07 30.75 11.13
N GLN A 601 -10.67 32.01 11.27
CA GLN A 601 -9.47 32.55 10.68
C GLN A 601 -8.54 33.10 11.76
N ARG A 602 -7.28 33.14 11.40
CA ARG A 602 -6.25 33.76 12.25
C ARG A 602 -5.28 34.57 11.41
N LYS A 603 -4.63 35.53 12.06
CA LYS A 603 -3.53 36.25 11.45
C LYS A 603 -2.25 35.43 11.62
N TYR A 604 -1.61 35.08 10.51
CA TYR A 604 -0.31 34.48 10.48
C TYR A 604 0.61 35.37 9.64
N LYS A 605 1.64 35.93 10.27
CA LYS A 605 2.46 37.00 9.67
C LYS A 605 1.53 38.13 9.12
N ASP A 606 1.62 38.43 7.85
CA ASP A 606 0.77 39.49 7.23
C ASP A 606 -0.49 38.96 6.56
N LYS A 607 -0.77 37.67 6.68
CA LYS A 607 -1.89 37.02 6.00
C LYS A 607 -2.99 36.59 6.97
N LYS A 608 -4.22 36.61 6.50
CA LYS A 608 -5.37 36.03 7.19
C LYS A 608 -5.63 34.66 6.59
N LEU A 609 -5.37 33.61 7.36
CA LEU A 609 -5.44 32.22 6.94
C LEU A 609 -6.46 31.42 7.78
N PRO A 610 -6.95 30.28 7.28
CA PRO A 610 -7.85 29.43 8.04
C PRO A 610 -7.16 28.89 9.31
N SER A 611 -7.89 28.94 10.42
CA SER A 611 -7.47 28.33 11.68
C SER A 611 -7.95 26.90 11.78
N ILE A 612 -7.05 26.00 12.13
CA ILE A 612 -7.35 24.59 12.44
C ILE A 612 -6.94 24.28 13.89
N GLN A 613 -7.07 25.28 14.76
CA GLN A 613 -6.62 25.19 16.16
C GLN A 613 -7.40 24.15 16.96
N GLU A 614 -8.66 23.95 16.64
CA GLU A 614 -9.53 22.96 17.31
C GLU A 614 -9.82 21.81 16.35
N ASP A 615 -10.02 20.61 16.90
CA ASP A 615 -10.29 19.37 16.15
C ASP A 615 -11.52 19.53 15.24
N GLU A 616 -12.59 20.14 15.70
CA GLU A 616 -13.79 20.40 14.90
C GLU A 616 -13.50 21.37 13.74
N TRP A 617 -12.63 22.38 13.94
CA TRP A 617 -12.25 23.31 12.88
C TRP A 617 -11.39 22.60 11.82
N ALA A 618 -10.52 21.72 12.26
CA ALA A 618 -9.73 20.88 11.37
C ALA A 618 -10.62 19.92 10.58
N ALA A 619 -11.62 19.29 11.21
CA ALA A 619 -12.61 18.45 10.55
C ALA A 619 -13.42 19.24 9.49
N ASN A 620 -13.86 20.45 9.81
CA ASN A 620 -14.55 21.33 8.84
C ASN A 620 -13.66 21.68 7.63
N ALA A 621 -12.37 21.93 7.86
CA ALA A 621 -11.42 22.19 6.79
C ALA A 621 -11.28 20.98 5.86
N VAL A 622 -11.16 19.78 6.42
CA VAL A 622 -11.12 18.53 5.65
C VAL A 622 -12.37 18.34 4.80
N LEU A 623 -13.54 18.50 5.41
CA LEU A 623 -14.83 18.36 4.70
C LEU A 623 -14.99 19.37 3.57
N HIS A 624 -14.55 20.61 3.78
CA HIS A 624 -14.68 21.68 2.78
C HIS A 624 -13.74 21.52 1.58
N LEU A 625 -12.56 20.94 1.79
CA LEU A 625 -11.51 20.79 0.78
C LEU A 625 -11.47 19.39 0.13
N SER A 626 -12.31 18.46 0.57
CA SER A 626 -12.37 17.13 0.00
C SER A 626 -13.34 17.01 -1.17
N SER A 627 -12.92 16.34 -2.23
CA SER A 627 -13.81 15.94 -3.33
C SER A 627 -14.89 14.94 -2.93
N LEU A 628 -14.80 14.36 -1.75
CA LEU A 628 -15.79 13.42 -1.24
C LEU A 628 -16.98 14.12 -0.56
N THR A 629 -16.83 15.38 -0.21
CA THR A 629 -17.78 16.11 0.64
C THR A 629 -18.16 17.51 0.11
N ASN A 630 -17.44 17.99 -0.89
CA ASN A 630 -17.74 19.26 -1.56
C ASN A 630 -18.04 19.01 -3.04
N GLY A 631 -19.28 19.21 -3.45
CA GLY A 631 -19.77 18.88 -4.78
C GLY A 631 -19.08 19.60 -5.94
N LYS A 632 -18.59 20.82 -5.73
CA LYS A 632 -17.78 21.51 -6.73
C LYS A 632 -16.45 20.80 -6.96
N LEU A 633 -15.80 20.36 -5.88
CA LEU A 633 -14.54 19.60 -5.95
C LEU A 633 -14.77 18.19 -6.47
N THR A 634 -15.92 17.58 -6.16
CA THR A 634 -16.35 16.31 -6.75
C THR A 634 -16.35 16.39 -8.27
N LYS A 635 -16.98 17.43 -8.82
CA LYS A 635 -17.01 17.66 -10.27
C LYS A 635 -15.61 17.83 -10.85
N LYS A 636 -14.77 18.68 -10.24
CA LYS A 636 -13.38 18.90 -10.68
C LYS A 636 -12.57 17.58 -10.68
N ALA A 637 -12.78 16.72 -9.69
CA ALA A 637 -12.14 15.41 -9.62
C ALA A 637 -12.60 14.47 -10.77
N TYR A 638 -13.87 14.44 -11.08
CA TYR A 638 -14.38 13.67 -12.22
C TYR A 638 -13.90 14.22 -13.56
N GLU A 639 -13.87 15.54 -13.74
CA GLU A 639 -13.30 16.18 -14.94
C GLU A 639 -11.83 15.79 -15.18
N TYR A 640 -11.06 15.69 -14.11
CA TYR A 640 -9.68 15.19 -14.20
C TYR A 640 -9.63 13.73 -14.68
N MET A 641 -10.50 12.88 -14.13
CA MET A 641 -10.54 11.45 -14.48
C MET A 641 -11.10 11.22 -15.89
N GLU A 642 -12.05 12.01 -16.37
CA GLU A 642 -12.51 11.94 -17.76
C GLU A 642 -11.37 12.14 -18.77
N LYS A 643 -10.50 13.11 -18.51
CA LYS A 643 -9.32 13.35 -19.35
C LYS A 643 -8.35 12.15 -19.34
N LYS A 644 -8.21 11.47 -18.21
CA LYS A 644 -7.33 10.28 -18.08
C LYS A 644 -7.93 9.06 -18.75
N THR A 645 -9.22 8.86 -18.60
CA THR A 645 -9.88 7.59 -18.95
C THR A 645 -10.59 7.61 -20.29
N GLY A 646 -11.03 8.79 -20.77
CA GLY A 646 -11.93 8.92 -21.91
C GLY A 646 -13.35 8.39 -21.65
N LEU A 647 -13.75 8.32 -20.38
CA LEU A 647 -15.06 7.87 -19.93
C LEU A 647 -15.92 9.08 -19.52
N ALA A 648 -17.22 8.98 -19.67
CA ALA A 648 -18.16 9.97 -19.11
C ALA A 648 -18.33 9.69 -17.61
N LEU A 649 -17.89 10.61 -16.76
CA LEU A 649 -17.88 10.48 -15.29
C LEU A 649 -18.47 11.69 -14.57
N VAL A 650 -18.49 12.86 -15.22
CA VAL A 650 -18.93 14.12 -14.60
C VAL A 650 -20.39 14.06 -14.17
N ASP A 651 -21.24 13.33 -14.90
CA ASP A 651 -22.64 13.10 -14.54
C ASP A 651 -22.83 12.43 -13.17
N LEU A 652 -21.80 11.72 -12.68
CA LEU A 652 -21.82 11.15 -11.34
C LEU A 652 -21.81 12.21 -10.23
N SER A 653 -21.50 13.46 -10.54
CA SER A 653 -21.52 14.58 -9.59
C SER A 653 -22.82 15.37 -9.59
N ASP A 654 -23.75 15.10 -10.48
CA ASP A 654 -24.95 15.95 -10.70
C ASP A 654 -25.82 16.08 -9.44
N ASP A 655 -25.99 15.00 -8.71
CA ASP A 655 -26.78 14.96 -7.46
C ASP A 655 -26.06 15.59 -6.25
N SER A 656 -24.79 15.90 -6.38
CA SER A 656 -23.97 16.44 -5.29
C SER A 656 -23.43 17.85 -5.56
N LEU A 657 -23.67 18.42 -6.73
CA LEU A 657 -23.05 19.67 -7.17
C LEU A 657 -23.23 20.85 -6.21
N GLY A 658 -24.38 20.96 -5.57
CA GLY A 658 -24.67 21.96 -4.55
C GLY A 658 -24.36 21.56 -3.11
N VAL A 659 -23.84 20.34 -2.90
CA VAL A 659 -23.60 19.80 -1.57
C VAL A 659 -22.27 20.32 -1.03
N LYS A 660 -22.32 20.90 0.15
CA LYS A 660 -21.15 21.21 0.99
C LYS A 660 -21.45 20.68 2.38
N ILE A 661 -20.75 19.62 2.78
CA ILE A 661 -20.96 19.00 4.07
C ILE A 661 -20.09 19.69 5.11
N ARG A 662 -20.69 20.11 6.22
CA ARG A 662 -20.00 20.65 7.40
C ARG A 662 -20.11 19.65 8.54
N TYR A 663 -19.25 19.81 9.53
CA TYR A 663 -19.26 18.94 10.71
C TYR A 663 -20.62 18.97 11.45
N ALA A 664 -21.21 20.16 11.59
CA ALA A 664 -22.55 20.31 12.17
C ALA A 664 -23.65 19.56 11.39
N ASP A 665 -23.52 19.44 10.07
CA ASP A 665 -24.46 18.69 9.25
C ASP A 665 -24.35 17.19 9.54
N LEU A 666 -23.14 16.71 9.78
CA LEU A 666 -22.87 15.30 10.16
C LEU A 666 -23.42 14.96 11.54
N LEU A 667 -23.36 15.89 12.49
CA LEU A 667 -23.96 15.70 13.81
C LEU A 667 -25.48 15.50 13.74
N ALA A 668 -26.13 16.08 12.76
CA ALA A 668 -27.57 15.90 12.54
C ALA A 668 -27.90 14.55 11.88
N LYS A 669 -27.09 14.11 10.91
CA LYS A 669 -27.25 12.82 10.23
C LYS A 669 -25.97 12.46 9.45
N PRO A 670 -25.67 11.17 9.27
CA PRO A 670 -24.60 10.73 8.37
C PRO A 670 -24.88 11.18 6.93
N HIS A 671 -23.82 11.52 6.21
CA HIS A 671 -23.89 11.88 4.80
C HIS A 671 -23.16 10.86 3.93
N ARG A 672 -23.68 10.65 2.74
CA ARG A 672 -23.03 9.84 1.71
C ARG A 672 -21.82 10.59 1.14
N TYR A 673 -20.77 9.87 0.77
CA TYR A 673 -19.73 10.41 -0.07
C TYR A 673 -20.29 10.87 -1.41
N ASN A 674 -19.89 12.03 -1.87
CA ASN A 674 -20.33 12.53 -3.17
C ASN A 674 -19.81 11.70 -4.34
N THR A 675 -18.58 11.18 -4.22
CA THR A 675 -17.94 10.37 -5.25
C THR A 675 -18.28 8.88 -5.15
N SER A 676 -18.82 8.45 -4.03
CA SER A 676 -19.27 7.07 -3.90
C SER A 676 -20.71 6.98 -4.37
N PRO A 677 -20.95 6.29 -5.44
CA PRO A 677 -22.33 6.12 -5.89
C PRO A 677 -23.06 5.16 -5.01
N VAL A 678 -22.61 4.64 -3.99
CA VAL A 678 -22.99 4.02 -3.37
C VAL A 678 -23.52 3.16 -2.49
N TRP A 679 -24.17 2.33 -2.60
CA TRP A 679 -24.91 1.65 -1.59
C TRP A 679 -25.45 0.32 -2.11
N SER A 680 -24.81 -0.68 -1.73
CA SER A 680 -25.22 -2.04 -2.09
C SER A 680 -26.64 -2.36 -1.60
N GLY A 681 -27.54 -2.57 -2.52
CA GLY A 681 -28.92 -3.02 -2.25
C GLY A 681 -29.95 -1.93 -1.96
N LEU A 682 -29.59 -0.67 -1.94
CA LEU A 682 -30.51 0.45 -1.83
C LEU A 682 -30.54 1.29 -3.10
N MET A 683 -31.62 2.03 -3.26
CA MET A 683 -31.83 2.94 -4.37
C MET A 683 -31.56 4.37 -3.94
N ASN A 684 -30.88 5.15 -4.78
CA ASN A 684 -30.79 6.60 -4.66
C ASN A 684 -30.98 7.22 -6.04
N ASN A 685 -31.92 8.16 -6.17
CA ASN A 685 -32.28 8.78 -7.41
C ASN A 685 -32.56 7.77 -8.56
N GLY A 686 -33.25 6.70 -8.27
CA GLY A 686 -33.57 5.65 -9.25
C GLY A 686 -32.44 4.71 -9.64
N ARG A 687 -31.28 4.80 -8.96
CA ARG A 687 -30.15 3.91 -9.20
C ARG A 687 -29.92 2.96 -8.04
N ALA A 688 -29.67 1.70 -8.37
CA ALA A 688 -29.10 0.75 -7.44
C ALA A 688 -27.60 1.01 -7.33
N TYR A 689 -27.11 1.01 -6.11
CA TYR A 689 -25.70 1.28 -5.86
C TYR A 689 -24.98 0.04 -5.36
N SER A 690 -23.77 -0.19 -5.84
CA SER A 690 -22.87 -1.22 -5.36
C SER A 690 -21.51 -0.62 -5.04
N ALA A 691 -20.79 -1.23 -4.16
CA ALA A 691 -19.38 -0.94 -4.01
C ALA A 691 -18.69 -1.10 -5.38
N TYR A 692 -17.69 -0.26 -5.65
CA TYR A 692 -16.94 -0.29 -6.92
C TYR A 692 -17.74 0.08 -8.19
N THR A 693 -18.88 0.75 -8.08
CA THR A 693 -19.61 1.28 -9.27
C THR A 693 -18.68 2.02 -10.22
N TYR A 694 -17.83 2.84 -9.69
CA TYR A 694 -16.81 3.58 -10.44
C TYR A 694 -15.96 2.66 -11.34
N ASN A 695 -15.57 1.50 -10.84
CA ASN A 695 -14.81 0.51 -11.59
C ASN A 695 -15.72 -0.39 -12.44
N VAL A 696 -16.75 -0.98 -11.84
CA VAL A 696 -17.56 -2.04 -12.48
C VAL A 696 -18.59 -1.47 -13.46
N GLU A 697 -19.30 -0.40 -13.12
CA GLU A 697 -20.29 0.20 -14.03
C GLU A 697 -19.65 1.19 -14.99
N ARG A 698 -18.67 1.98 -14.51
CA ARG A 698 -18.07 3.06 -15.31
C ARG A 698 -16.72 2.68 -15.91
N LEU A 699 -16.24 1.47 -15.68
CA LEU A 699 -15.03 0.90 -16.30
C LEU A 699 -13.74 1.67 -16.01
N VAL A 700 -13.67 2.38 -14.89
CA VAL A 700 -12.44 3.04 -14.46
C VAL A 700 -11.47 1.98 -13.91
N PRO A 701 -10.23 1.91 -14.37
CA PRO A 701 -9.27 0.91 -13.89
C PRO A 701 -8.89 1.11 -12.43
N TRP A 702 -8.53 0.02 -11.77
CA TRP A 702 -7.77 0.08 -10.52
C TRP A 702 -6.34 0.58 -10.78
N ARG A 703 -5.69 1.08 -9.74
CA ARG A 703 -4.30 1.55 -9.82
C ARG A 703 -3.31 0.40 -9.65
N THR A 704 -3.45 -0.59 -10.52
CA THR A 704 -2.61 -1.78 -10.62
C THR A 704 -1.94 -1.82 -11.99
N LEU A 705 -0.97 -2.67 -12.19
CA LEU A 705 -0.25 -2.80 -13.45
C LEU A 705 -1.17 -2.98 -14.67
N THR A 706 -2.13 -3.86 -14.56
CA THR A 706 -3.08 -4.16 -15.65
C THR A 706 -4.34 -3.30 -15.61
N GLY A 707 -4.49 -2.46 -14.57
CA GLY A 707 -5.73 -1.72 -14.29
C GLY A 707 -6.87 -2.60 -13.78
N ARG A 708 -6.61 -3.85 -13.44
CA ARG A 708 -7.56 -4.88 -13.03
C ARG A 708 -7.23 -5.40 -11.64
N GLN A 709 -8.11 -6.16 -11.05
CA GLN A 709 -7.84 -6.89 -9.81
C GLN A 709 -6.76 -7.95 -10.06
N HIS A 710 -5.71 -7.97 -9.26
CA HIS A 710 -4.59 -8.87 -9.44
C HIS A 710 -4.68 -10.09 -8.54
N PHE A 711 -4.60 -11.25 -9.14
CA PHE A 711 -4.32 -12.53 -8.50
C PHE A 711 -2.87 -12.95 -8.70
N TYR A 712 -2.25 -12.53 -9.80
CA TYR A 712 -0.84 -12.71 -10.05
C TYR A 712 -0.06 -11.45 -9.62
N LEU A 713 0.85 -11.59 -8.67
CA LEU A 713 1.72 -10.49 -8.26
C LEU A 713 2.99 -10.49 -9.09
N ASP A 714 3.01 -9.67 -10.12
CA ASP A 714 4.16 -9.48 -11.02
C ASP A 714 5.20 -8.56 -10.35
N GLN A 715 5.80 -9.06 -9.30
CA GLN A 715 6.80 -8.35 -8.53
C GLN A 715 7.93 -9.32 -8.18
N GLU A 716 9.16 -8.93 -8.46
CA GLU A 716 10.33 -9.80 -8.38
C GLU A 716 10.43 -10.54 -7.04
N LEU A 717 10.12 -9.86 -5.94
CA LEU A 717 10.20 -10.43 -4.62
C LEU A 717 9.16 -11.52 -4.38
N TYR A 718 7.89 -11.28 -4.77
CA TYR A 718 6.82 -12.29 -4.64
C TYR A 718 7.08 -13.50 -5.54
N ILE A 719 7.59 -13.28 -6.75
CA ILE A 719 8.00 -14.36 -7.66
C ILE A 719 9.14 -15.16 -7.01
N ALA A 720 10.13 -14.46 -6.44
CA ALA A 720 11.27 -15.07 -5.75
C ALA A 720 10.86 -15.94 -4.55
N TYR A 721 9.81 -15.55 -3.84
CA TYR A 721 9.29 -16.30 -2.70
C TYR A 721 8.27 -17.38 -3.08
N GLY A 722 7.89 -17.49 -4.35
CA GLY A 722 6.82 -18.40 -4.77
C GLY A 722 5.41 -17.94 -4.34
N GLU A 723 5.26 -16.68 -3.97
CA GLU A 723 4.02 -16.09 -3.48
C GLU A 723 3.29 -15.24 -4.54
N HIS A 724 3.68 -15.39 -5.80
CA HIS A 724 3.08 -14.67 -6.93
C HIS A 724 1.63 -15.08 -7.22
N LEU A 725 1.25 -16.32 -6.89
CA LEU A 725 -0.14 -16.82 -6.90
C LEU A 725 -0.65 -17.02 -5.47
N PRO A 726 -1.97 -16.88 -5.24
CA PRO A 726 -2.56 -17.15 -3.92
C PRO A 726 -2.56 -18.63 -3.57
#